data_c00a2407fd4f601241aeec6549038125
#
_entry.id   c00a2407fd4f601241aeec6549038125
#
_cell.length_a   1.000
_cell.length_b   1.000
_cell.length_c   1.000
_cell.angle_alpha   90.00
_cell.angle_beta   90.00
_cell.angle_gamma   90.00
#
_symmetry.space_group_name_H-M   'P 1'
#
loop_
_entity.id
_entity.type
_entity.pdbx_description
1 polymer ?
#
loop_
_entity_poly.entity_id
_entity_poly.type
_entity_poly.pdbx_seq_one_letter_code
_entity_poly.pdbx_strand_id
1 'polypeptide(L)'
;MNCLYQTKRISDLKEKMLSSKRYASIAQARIITRVYQENDKLSIPKKRALSLKAALEELEISVEDEELIVGNRTKGIRYGVVFPESGCSWINQEFETLPTRPQDQFLVKEEDIKEFREKIYPYWKGKSLEDAIKGTYGIEINEISKVVKINQKDHAQGHICPDSALWLKLGPQGLMEKAKKKLKNCKDEQKEFYECTILVLEGAVHFMQRYHDLIESEKIESLKEVGKICMKLSKRPPETFHEAVQSLWFLFVILHMESNASSFSPGRMDQYLYPYYQRDIEKDSLTKQEALEILECLWLKFNQVVYLRNQNSAKYFAGFPIGFNIAIGGVDEKGNDTYNDLSLLCLKAQEHLGLPQPNLSVRLNKNSSHELMQAAIKVVSLGSGMPQFFNDEAIIQPMIEDLGIEEKDARNYAIVGCVELTTHGNNLGWSDAAMFNFNKVLELTLNHGRCLLTNQQIGLDLGSLETYETYQDLENAFQKQIDYFIDKMMAAEKIVEKAHQDYLPTAFLSTVIDDCLEKGLDVTKGGAKYNLSGIQMIQVANLVDSLAAIKQLVYDDKMISQHDLLNALQEDFKGYEIMQTMLLNKVPKYGNDVKWVDELGNQWACYFREKMKRYTNYRGGPYHTGMYTVSAHVPMGENVGASPDGRNALKPLADGGMSPVYGRDLQGPTAVLKSVSKLNNSCTTNGGLLNMKFLPEFFKTETGCLKFENFLRAFVDLKVPHIQFNVVRKEDLLDAKVHPENHQSLTIRVAGYTAYFVELAGKLQDEIIERTTYENI
;
A
#
# COMPACT_ATOMS: atom_id res chain seq x y z
N MET A 1 -7.31 29.75 -8.83
CA MET A 1 -7.95 28.41 -8.90
C MET A 1 -9.48 28.42 -8.89
N ASN A 2 -10.16 29.45 -8.44
CA ASN A 2 -11.64 29.49 -8.31
C ASN A 2 -12.42 29.44 -9.64
N CYS A 3 -11.77 29.55 -10.80
CA CYS A 3 -12.43 29.51 -12.12
C CYS A 3 -12.29 28.15 -12.84
N LEU A 4 -11.56 27.17 -12.27
CA LEU A 4 -11.38 25.85 -12.87
C LEU A 4 -12.61 24.98 -12.59
N TYR A 5 -13.07 24.25 -13.60
CA TYR A 5 -14.28 23.43 -13.53
C TYR A 5 -14.07 22.05 -14.14
N GLN A 6 -14.87 21.09 -13.71
CA GLN A 6 -14.91 19.76 -14.29
C GLN A 6 -15.68 19.82 -15.63
N THR A 7 -15.05 19.38 -16.71
CA THR A 7 -15.67 19.41 -18.06
C THR A 7 -16.68 18.27 -18.23
N LYS A 8 -17.55 18.40 -19.25
CA LYS A 8 -18.48 17.33 -19.61
C LYS A 8 -17.74 16.05 -20.00
N ARG A 9 -16.64 16.16 -20.76
CA ARG A 9 -15.76 15.02 -21.11
C ARG A 9 -15.41 14.19 -19.88
N ILE A 10 -14.91 14.83 -18.84
CA ILE A 10 -14.49 14.16 -17.60
C ILE A 10 -15.67 13.51 -16.89
N SER A 11 -16.83 14.18 -16.85
CA SER A 11 -18.05 13.61 -16.26
C SER A 11 -18.52 12.36 -16.99
N ASP A 12 -18.57 12.40 -18.31
CA ASP A 12 -19.00 11.28 -19.15
C ASP A 12 -18.05 10.08 -19.05
N LEU A 13 -16.73 10.32 -19.10
CA LEU A 13 -15.71 9.27 -18.93
C LEU A 13 -15.75 8.65 -17.52
N LYS A 14 -15.99 9.47 -16.48
CA LYS A 14 -16.15 9.00 -15.10
C LYS A 14 -17.37 8.09 -14.96
N GLU A 15 -18.52 8.50 -15.48
CA GLU A 15 -19.75 7.71 -15.44
C GLU A 15 -19.58 6.38 -16.17
N LYS A 16 -18.97 6.39 -17.35
CA LYS A 16 -18.66 5.18 -18.12
C LYS A 16 -17.73 4.24 -17.36
N MET A 17 -16.69 4.76 -16.73
CA MET A 17 -15.78 3.96 -15.92
C MET A 17 -16.51 3.34 -14.72
N LEU A 18 -17.29 4.11 -13.97
CA LEU A 18 -17.99 3.63 -12.78
C LEU A 18 -19.06 2.57 -13.10
N SER A 19 -19.75 2.71 -14.23
CA SER A 19 -20.76 1.73 -14.70
C SER A 19 -20.15 0.45 -15.26
N SER A 20 -18.84 0.41 -15.52
CA SER A 20 -18.15 -0.75 -16.09
C SER A 20 -18.08 -1.91 -15.08
N LYS A 21 -18.46 -3.10 -15.55
CA LYS A 21 -18.40 -4.33 -14.75
C LYS A 21 -16.97 -4.85 -14.63
N ARG A 22 -16.60 -5.39 -13.48
CA ARG A 22 -15.31 -6.03 -13.24
C ARG A 22 -15.36 -7.50 -13.65
N TYR A 23 -14.47 -7.91 -14.54
CA TYR A 23 -14.30 -9.31 -14.96
C TYR A 23 -12.91 -9.79 -14.60
N ALA A 24 -12.76 -11.07 -14.28
CA ALA A 24 -11.45 -11.74 -14.30
C ALA A 24 -11.09 -12.07 -15.76
N SER A 25 -9.86 -11.77 -16.16
CA SER A 25 -9.37 -11.97 -17.53
C SER A 25 -8.22 -12.96 -17.56
N ILE A 26 -8.31 -13.98 -18.40
CA ILE A 26 -7.24 -14.95 -18.68
C ILE A 26 -6.47 -14.62 -19.97
N ALA A 27 -6.77 -13.52 -20.66
CA ALA A 27 -6.16 -13.21 -21.95
C ALA A 27 -4.63 -13.18 -21.88
N GLN A 28 -4.07 -12.50 -20.88
CA GLN A 28 -2.61 -12.46 -20.67
C GLN A 28 -2.06 -13.81 -20.21
N ALA A 29 -2.78 -14.54 -19.35
CA ALA A 29 -2.39 -15.88 -18.91
C ALA A 29 -2.25 -16.85 -20.07
N ARG A 30 -3.10 -16.75 -21.08
CA ARG A 30 -3.03 -17.54 -22.32
C ARG A 30 -1.73 -17.25 -23.08
N ILE A 31 -1.35 -16.01 -23.23
CA ILE A 31 -0.10 -15.60 -23.91
C ILE A 31 1.12 -16.10 -23.13
N ILE A 32 1.16 -15.83 -21.82
CA ILE A 32 2.26 -16.27 -20.94
C ILE A 32 2.45 -17.78 -21.03
N THR A 33 1.36 -18.55 -20.93
CA THR A 33 1.41 -20.02 -20.97
C THR A 33 1.98 -20.50 -22.30
N ARG A 34 1.51 -19.98 -23.41
CA ARG A 34 2.01 -20.31 -24.75
C ARG A 34 3.52 -20.01 -24.86
N VAL A 35 3.95 -18.81 -24.49
CA VAL A 35 5.36 -18.41 -24.56
C VAL A 35 6.26 -19.35 -23.72
N TYR A 36 5.81 -19.72 -22.54
CA TYR A 36 6.55 -20.66 -21.69
C TYR A 36 6.64 -22.05 -22.29
N GLN A 37 5.58 -22.55 -22.92
CA GLN A 37 5.55 -23.86 -23.60
C GLN A 37 6.46 -23.87 -24.84
N GLU A 38 6.38 -22.85 -25.67
CA GLU A 38 7.20 -22.73 -26.88
C GLU A 38 8.70 -22.55 -26.58
N ASN A 39 9.03 -22.03 -25.41
CA ASN A 39 10.40 -21.70 -25.01
C ASN A 39 10.84 -22.48 -23.75
N ASP A 40 10.44 -23.73 -23.60
CA ASP A 40 10.63 -24.53 -22.39
C ASP A 40 12.10 -24.62 -21.94
N LYS A 41 13.05 -24.62 -22.90
CA LYS A 41 14.50 -24.72 -22.65
C LYS A 41 15.16 -23.40 -22.22
N LEU A 42 14.48 -22.27 -22.34
CA LEU A 42 15.03 -20.98 -21.93
C LEU A 42 14.95 -20.77 -20.42
N SER A 43 15.80 -19.90 -19.92
CA SER A 43 15.78 -19.45 -18.52
C SER A 43 14.46 -18.72 -18.17
N ILE A 44 14.15 -18.66 -16.88
CA ILE A 44 12.97 -17.92 -16.39
C ILE A 44 13.03 -16.42 -16.76
N PRO A 45 14.16 -15.69 -16.57
CA PRO A 45 14.26 -14.29 -17.01
C PRO A 45 13.89 -14.10 -18.49
N LYS A 46 14.41 -14.97 -19.36
CA LYS A 46 14.16 -14.90 -20.80
C LYS A 46 12.69 -15.18 -21.14
N LYS A 47 12.10 -16.20 -20.51
CA LYS A 47 10.67 -16.53 -20.69
C LYS A 47 9.78 -15.36 -20.26
N ARG A 48 10.07 -14.74 -19.11
CA ARG A 48 9.31 -13.57 -18.63
C ARG A 48 9.44 -12.37 -19.56
N ALA A 49 10.65 -12.06 -20.02
CA ALA A 49 10.87 -10.96 -20.96
C ALA A 49 10.11 -11.17 -22.28
N LEU A 50 10.16 -12.39 -22.83
CA LEU A 50 9.39 -12.77 -24.02
C LEU A 50 7.88 -12.73 -23.79
N SER A 51 7.42 -13.13 -22.61
CA SER A 51 6.00 -13.09 -22.24
C SER A 51 5.46 -11.66 -22.15
N LEU A 52 6.23 -10.74 -21.56
CA LEU A 52 5.85 -9.34 -21.53
C LEU A 52 5.84 -8.74 -22.93
N LYS A 53 6.89 -9.00 -23.72
CA LYS A 53 6.95 -8.52 -25.12
C LYS A 53 5.74 -9.01 -25.90
N ALA A 54 5.44 -10.31 -25.85
CA ALA A 54 4.28 -10.89 -26.55
C ALA A 54 2.95 -10.29 -26.05
N ALA A 55 2.79 -10.07 -24.74
CA ALA A 55 1.61 -9.42 -24.19
C ALA A 55 1.43 -7.98 -24.74
N LEU A 56 2.52 -7.21 -24.80
CA LEU A 56 2.52 -5.84 -25.34
C LEU A 56 2.23 -5.79 -26.85
N GLU A 57 2.59 -6.84 -27.59
CA GLU A 57 2.40 -6.94 -29.04
C GLU A 57 1.05 -7.54 -29.43
N GLU A 58 0.46 -8.43 -28.62
CA GLU A 58 -0.68 -9.26 -29.02
C GLU A 58 -1.99 -9.00 -28.26
N LEU A 59 -1.92 -8.58 -26.97
CA LEU A 59 -3.14 -8.33 -26.21
C LEU A 59 -4.03 -7.34 -26.94
N GLU A 60 -5.32 -7.62 -26.98
CA GLU A 60 -6.30 -6.73 -27.57
C GLU A 60 -6.32 -5.41 -26.81
N ILE A 61 -6.08 -4.32 -27.51
CA ILE A 61 -6.10 -2.95 -26.98
C ILE A 61 -7.40 -2.26 -27.34
N SER A 62 -7.79 -1.27 -26.55
CA SER A 62 -8.98 -0.46 -26.79
C SER A 62 -8.73 0.99 -26.42
N VAL A 63 -9.53 1.88 -26.97
CA VAL A 63 -9.59 3.30 -26.62
C VAL A 63 -11.05 3.69 -26.41
N GLU A 64 -11.27 4.71 -25.58
CA GLU A 64 -12.57 5.31 -25.39
C GLU A 64 -12.62 6.65 -26.10
N ASP A 65 -13.76 6.97 -26.71
CA ASP A 65 -13.95 8.28 -27.33
C ASP A 65 -13.72 9.40 -26.31
N GLU A 66 -13.13 10.51 -26.76
CA GLU A 66 -12.81 11.68 -25.93
C GLU A 66 -11.71 11.48 -24.84
N GLU A 67 -11.04 10.31 -24.74
CA GLU A 67 -9.90 10.16 -23.83
C GLU A 67 -8.73 11.10 -24.21
N LEU A 68 -8.10 11.72 -23.23
CA LEU A 68 -6.82 12.44 -23.44
C LEU A 68 -5.60 11.58 -23.13
N ILE A 69 -5.77 10.49 -22.41
CA ILE A 69 -4.74 9.52 -22.05
C ILE A 69 -5.22 8.13 -22.45
N VAL A 70 -4.44 7.41 -23.24
CA VAL A 70 -4.73 6.06 -23.70
C VAL A 70 -3.76 5.03 -23.13
N GLY A 71 -4.17 3.79 -23.09
CA GLY A 71 -3.37 2.67 -22.57
C GLY A 71 -4.15 1.87 -21.52
N ASN A 72 -4.37 0.58 -21.80
CA ASN A 72 -5.01 -0.35 -20.87
C ASN A 72 -4.26 -1.69 -20.90
N ARG A 73 -4.29 -2.41 -19.77
CA ARG A 73 -3.69 -3.75 -19.70
C ARG A 73 -4.66 -4.87 -20.11
N THR A 74 -5.91 -4.53 -20.37
CA THR A 74 -6.97 -5.45 -20.80
C THR A 74 -7.88 -4.72 -21.79
N LYS A 75 -8.59 -5.47 -22.62
CA LYS A 75 -9.60 -4.89 -23.53
C LYS A 75 -10.68 -4.12 -22.76
N GLY A 76 -11.20 -4.71 -21.69
CA GLY A 76 -12.19 -4.06 -20.82
C GLY A 76 -11.52 -3.31 -19.67
N ILE A 77 -12.05 -2.14 -19.33
CA ILE A 77 -11.59 -1.39 -18.15
C ILE A 77 -12.04 -2.08 -16.86
N ARG A 78 -11.24 -1.96 -15.80
CA ARG A 78 -11.47 -2.57 -14.47
C ARG A 78 -11.48 -4.11 -14.48
N TYR A 79 -10.80 -4.75 -15.44
CA TYR A 79 -10.64 -6.21 -15.44
C TYR A 79 -9.45 -6.62 -14.56
N GLY A 80 -9.65 -7.66 -13.74
CA GLY A 80 -8.61 -8.32 -12.97
C GLY A 80 -7.82 -9.30 -13.84
N VAL A 81 -6.49 -9.21 -13.87
CA VAL A 81 -5.62 -10.03 -14.71
C VAL A 81 -5.11 -11.24 -13.93
N VAL A 82 -5.16 -12.42 -14.56
CA VAL A 82 -4.58 -13.66 -14.06
C VAL A 82 -3.13 -13.76 -14.52
N PHE A 83 -2.21 -13.90 -13.56
CA PHE A 83 -0.77 -14.13 -13.78
C PHE A 83 -0.42 -15.54 -13.28
N PRO A 84 -0.41 -16.55 -14.16
CA PRO A 84 -0.30 -17.95 -13.75
C PRO A 84 1.06 -18.32 -13.18
N GLU A 85 2.12 -17.61 -13.56
CA GLU A 85 3.48 -17.79 -13.03
C GLU A 85 3.62 -17.38 -11.58
N SER A 86 2.77 -16.49 -11.09
CA SER A 86 2.78 -16.05 -9.70
C SER A 86 1.93 -16.95 -8.81
N GLY A 87 0.68 -17.17 -9.19
CA GLY A 87 -0.26 -17.98 -8.40
C GLY A 87 -1.35 -18.56 -9.29
N CYS A 88 -1.28 -19.85 -9.54
CA CYS A 88 -2.20 -20.58 -10.40
C CYS A 88 -3.16 -21.47 -9.62
N SER A 89 -2.71 -22.03 -8.51
CA SER A 89 -3.47 -22.99 -7.71
C SER A 89 -4.67 -22.33 -7.01
N TRP A 90 -4.50 -21.13 -6.48
CA TRP A 90 -5.61 -20.41 -5.84
C TRP A 90 -6.70 -20.01 -6.83
N ILE A 91 -6.33 -19.59 -8.07
CA ILE A 91 -7.31 -19.31 -9.13
C ILE A 91 -8.13 -20.53 -9.45
N ASN A 92 -7.48 -21.71 -9.60
CA ASN A 92 -8.20 -22.95 -9.87
C ASN A 92 -9.23 -23.30 -8.79
N GLN A 93 -8.95 -22.93 -7.54
CA GLN A 93 -9.86 -23.18 -6.41
C GLN A 93 -11.01 -22.17 -6.32
N GLU A 94 -10.74 -20.90 -6.62
CA GLU A 94 -11.67 -19.79 -6.35
C GLU A 94 -12.37 -19.23 -7.59
N PHE A 95 -12.04 -19.68 -8.81
CA PHE A 95 -12.49 -19.04 -10.04
C PHE A 95 -14.02 -18.92 -10.12
N GLU A 96 -14.75 -19.97 -9.78
CA GLU A 96 -16.22 -20.00 -9.79
C GLU A 96 -16.85 -19.17 -8.65
N THR A 97 -16.11 -18.95 -7.56
CA THR A 97 -16.62 -18.24 -6.39
C THR A 97 -16.30 -16.74 -6.41
N LEU A 98 -15.48 -16.27 -7.34
CA LEU A 98 -15.14 -14.85 -7.50
C LEU A 98 -16.36 -13.93 -7.56
N PRO A 99 -17.49 -14.29 -8.24
CA PRO A 99 -18.68 -13.43 -8.32
C PRO A 99 -19.47 -13.35 -7.01
N THR A 100 -19.35 -14.33 -6.10
CA THR A 100 -20.20 -14.47 -4.91
C THR A 100 -19.44 -14.31 -3.59
N ARG A 101 -18.13 -14.08 -3.64
CA ARG A 101 -17.32 -13.88 -2.43
C ARG A 101 -17.71 -12.59 -1.70
N PRO A 102 -17.46 -12.46 -0.38
CA PRO A 102 -17.97 -11.38 0.45
C PRO A 102 -17.55 -9.96 0.02
N GLN A 103 -16.40 -9.83 -0.65
CA GLN A 103 -15.85 -8.56 -1.11
C GLN A 103 -14.94 -8.76 -2.32
N ASP A 104 -14.58 -7.67 -3.01
CA ASP A 104 -13.70 -7.68 -4.19
C ASP A 104 -14.16 -8.65 -5.28
N GLN A 105 -15.46 -8.61 -5.60
CA GLN A 105 -16.10 -9.53 -6.53
C GLN A 105 -15.70 -9.25 -7.99
N PHE A 106 -15.52 -10.33 -8.76
CA PHE A 106 -15.30 -10.29 -10.20
C PHE A 106 -16.27 -11.24 -10.90
N LEU A 107 -16.86 -10.78 -11.98
CA LEU A 107 -17.59 -11.65 -12.90
C LEU A 107 -16.60 -12.56 -13.64
N VAL A 108 -17.03 -13.75 -13.99
CA VAL A 108 -16.22 -14.73 -14.73
C VAL A 108 -17.05 -15.32 -15.84
N LYS A 109 -16.45 -15.57 -16.99
CA LYS A 109 -17.10 -16.26 -18.10
C LYS A 109 -16.86 -17.76 -17.97
N GLU A 110 -17.90 -18.57 -18.22
CA GLU A 110 -17.79 -20.04 -18.17
C GLU A 110 -16.74 -20.59 -19.14
N GLU A 111 -16.62 -19.99 -20.31
CA GLU A 111 -15.60 -20.31 -21.31
C GLU A 111 -14.18 -20.09 -20.79
N ASP A 112 -13.94 -19.00 -20.04
CA ASP A 112 -12.63 -18.70 -19.44
C ASP A 112 -12.29 -19.71 -18.33
N ILE A 113 -13.25 -20.12 -17.49
CA ILE A 113 -13.04 -21.16 -16.48
C ILE A 113 -12.63 -22.48 -17.14
N LYS A 114 -13.37 -22.88 -18.19
CA LYS A 114 -13.10 -24.11 -18.92
C LYS A 114 -11.70 -24.08 -19.55
N GLU A 115 -11.39 -23.02 -20.29
CA GLU A 115 -10.07 -22.89 -20.93
C GLU A 115 -8.94 -22.85 -19.92
N PHE A 116 -9.10 -22.13 -18.80
CA PHE A 116 -8.11 -22.09 -17.74
C PHE A 116 -7.80 -23.49 -17.19
N ARG A 117 -8.83 -24.27 -16.87
CA ARG A 117 -8.69 -25.64 -16.33
C ARG A 117 -8.16 -26.65 -17.33
N GLU A 118 -8.49 -26.53 -18.59
CA GLU A 118 -8.09 -27.49 -19.63
C GLU A 118 -6.70 -27.18 -20.22
N LYS A 119 -6.33 -25.88 -20.37
CA LYS A 119 -5.13 -25.50 -21.13
C LYS A 119 -4.08 -24.75 -20.31
N ILE A 120 -4.47 -23.93 -19.32
CA ILE A 120 -3.54 -23.08 -18.58
C ILE A 120 -3.07 -23.79 -17.30
N TYR A 121 -4.00 -24.15 -16.42
CA TYR A 121 -3.67 -24.73 -15.12
C TYR A 121 -2.85 -26.03 -15.21
N PRO A 122 -3.09 -26.98 -16.15
CA PRO A 122 -2.29 -28.21 -16.22
C PRO A 122 -0.80 -27.96 -16.47
N TYR A 123 -0.45 -26.90 -17.20
CA TYR A 123 0.95 -26.53 -17.40
C TYR A 123 1.59 -25.95 -16.15
N TRP A 124 0.84 -25.11 -15.41
CA TRP A 124 1.36 -24.34 -14.27
C TRP A 124 1.30 -25.10 -12.93
N LYS A 125 0.53 -26.15 -12.83
CA LYS A 125 0.40 -26.95 -11.62
C LYS A 125 1.78 -27.42 -11.14
N GLY A 126 2.17 -26.99 -9.93
CA GLY A 126 3.48 -27.28 -9.34
C GLY A 126 4.65 -26.43 -9.87
N LYS A 127 4.40 -25.42 -10.71
CA LYS A 127 5.45 -24.59 -11.34
C LYS A 127 5.37 -23.10 -11.03
N SER A 128 4.31 -22.64 -10.38
CA SER A 128 4.14 -21.24 -10.02
C SER A 128 5.00 -20.85 -8.80
N LEU A 129 5.20 -19.54 -8.58
CA LEU A 129 5.79 -19.01 -7.34
C LEU A 129 5.07 -19.57 -6.11
N GLU A 130 3.71 -19.53 -6.13
CA GLU A 130 2.87 -20.05 -5.05
C GLU A 130 3.21 -21.51 -4.73
N ASP A 131 3.31 -22.35 -5.74
CA ASP A 131 3.61 -23.78 -5.58
C ASP A 131 5.05 -24.01 -5.07
N ALA A 132 6.01 -23.23 -5.56
CA ALA A 132 7.41 -23.30 -5.12
C ALA A 132 7.54 -22.96 -3.63
N ILE A 133 6.90 -21.87 -3.18
CA ILE A 133 6.91 -21.47 -1.76
C ILE A 133 6.21 -22.52 -0.90
N LYS A 134 5.04 -23.02 -1.30
CA LYS A 134 4.32 -24.07 -0.57
C LYS A 134 5.11 -25.37 -0.48
N GLY A 135 5.81 -25.76 -1.53
CA GLY A 135 6.65 -26.96 -1.56
C GLY A 135 7.87 -26.87 -0.68
N THR A 136 8.41 -25.68 -0.48
CA THR A 136 9.63 -25.47 0.32
C THR A 136 9.33 -25.22 1.80
N TYR A 137 8.23 -24.51 2.13
CA TYR A 137 7.97 -24.02 3.50
C TYR A 137 6.50 -23.93 3.90
N GLY A 138 5.62 -24.62 3.22
CA GLY A 138 4.19 -24.55 3.50
C GLY A 138 3.84 -24.81 4.96
N ILE A 139 4.53 -25.75 5.60
CA ILE A 139 4.27 -26.14 7.00
C ILE A 139 4.72 -25.00 7.95
N GLU A 140 5.97 -24.53 7.85
CA GLU A 140 6.53 -23.51 8.77
C GLU A 140 5.83 -22.17 8.69
N ILE A 141 5.49 -21.71 7.48
CA ILE A 141 4.71 -20.47 7.29
C ILE A 141 3.30 -20.63 7.91
N ASN A 142 2.68 -21.80 7.76
CA ASN A 142 1.37 -22.07 8.35
C ASN A 142 1.42 -22.14 9.87
N GLU A 143 2.48 -22.71 10.48
CA GLU A 143 2.64 -22.79 11.93
C GLU A 143 2.64 -21.41 12.59
N ILE A 144 3.29 -20.41 11.97
CA ILE A 144 3.35 -19.06 12.52
C ILE A 144 2.20 -18.15 12.07
N SER A 145 1.30 -18.63 11.20
CA SER A 145 0.28 -17.81 10.52
C SER A 145 -0.74 -17.14 11.46
N LYS A 146 -0.86 -17.60 12.71
CA LYS A 146 -1.68 -16.95 13.74
C LYS A 146 -1.03 -15.71 14.35
N VAL A 147 0.29 -15.61 14.27
CA VAL A 147 1.10 -14.52 14.79
C VAL A 147 1.64 -13.64 13.66
N VAL A 148 2.11 -14.27 12.59
CA VAL A 148 2.79 -13.58 11.48
C VAL A 148 2.05 -13.86 10.18
N LYS A 149 1.69 -12.79 9.47
CA LYS A 149 1.21 -12.86 8.09
C LYS A 149 2.39 -12.61 7.16
N ILE A 150 2.87 -13.64 6.49
CA ILE A 150 3.85 -13.51 5.40
C ILE A 150 3.11 -13.17 4.11
N ASN A 151 3.55 -12.12 3.42
CA ASN A 151 2.96 -11.63 2.18
C ASN A 151 3.71 -12.11 0.93
N GLN A 152 3.31 -11.66 -0.25
CA GLN A 152 3.90 -11.96 -1.57
C GLN A 152 4.15 -13.46 -1.86
N LYS A 153 3.29 -14.34 -1.34
CA LYS A 153 3.41 -15.79 -1.56
C LYS A 153 2.79 -16.29 -2.87
N ASP A 154 1.96 -15.48 -3.50
CA ASP A 154 1.15 -15.85 -4.67
C ASP A 154 0.99 -14.70 -5.68
N HIS A 155 1.76 -13.64 -5.50
CA HIS A 155 1.76 -12.46 -6.37
C HIS A 155 3.14 -11.80 -6.36
N ALA A 156 3.41 -10.99 -7.38
CA ALA A 156 4.66 -10.27 -7.52
C ALA A 156 4.80 -9.18 -6.47
N GLN A 157 6.04 -8.79 -6.22
CA GLN A 157 6.33 -7.69 -5.35
C GLN A 157 5.93 -6.35 -5.97
N GLY A 158 5.30 -5.51 -5.17
CA GLY A 158 4.97 -4.12 -5.45
C GLY A 158 5.59 -3.16 -4.43
N HIS A 159 4.87 -2.07 -4.13
CA HIS A 159 5.32 -1.00 -3.23
C HIS A 159 6.64 -0.38 -3.70
N ILE A 160 6.65 0.05 -4.97
CA ILE A 160 7.82 0.56 -5.66
C ILE A 160 7.47 1.91 -6.29
N CYS A 161 8.39 2.87 -6.15
CA CYS A 161 8.36 4.14 -6.86
C CYS A 161 9.47 4.11 -7.93
N PRO A 162 9.12 3.87 -9.21
CA PRO A 162 10.10 3.83 -10.30
C PRO A 162 10.69 5.22 -10.57
N ASP A 163 11.85 5.27 -11.24
CA ASP A 163 12.45 6.52 -11.72
C ASP A 163 11.68 7.06 -12.93
N SER A 164 10.53 7.68 -12.62
CA SER A 164 9.69 8.31 -13.63
C SER A 164 10.41 9.47 -14.35
N ALA A 165 11.32 10.16 -13.66
CA ALA A 165 12.11 11.24 -14.26
C ALA A 165 13.09 10.70 -15.31
N LEU A 166 13.75 9.58 -15.03
CA LEU A 166 14.63 8.88 -15.98
C LEU A 166 13.83 8.39 -17.20
N TRP A 167 12.66 7.77 -16.97
CA TRP A 167 11.77 7.34 -18.04
C TRP A 167 11.35 8.49 -18.95
N LEU A 168 10.94 9.63 -18.39
CA LEU A 168 10.57 10.83 -19.16
C LEU A 168 11.75 11.44 -19.90
N LYS A 169 12.97 11.37 -19.32
CA LYS A 169 14.19 11.91 -19.91
C LYS A 169 14.68 11.09 -21.11
N LEU A 170 14.62 9.77 -21.04
CA LEU A 170 15.23 8.87 -22.04
C LEU A 170 14.19 8.22 -22.97
N GLY A 171 12.98 7.98 -22.49
CA GLY A 171 11.99 7.13 -23.15
C GLY A 171 12.48 5.69 -23.33
N PRO A 172 11.66 4.80 -23.90
CA PRO A 172 12.04 3.41 -24.13
C PRO A 172 13.22 3.27 -25.10
N GLN A 173 13.32 4.15 -26.12
CA GLN A 173 14.44 4.11 -27.07
C GLN A 173 15.77 4.44 -26.41
N GLY A 174 15.85 5.53 -25.62
CA GLY A 174 17.09 5.92 -24.95
C GLY A 174 17.54 4.90 -23.89
N LEU A 175 16.59 4.27 -23.16
CA LEU A 175 16.89 3.17 -22.24
C LEU A 175 17.41 1.93 -22.99
N MET A 176 16.82 1.60 -24.15
CA MET A 176 17.26 0.51 -25.00
C MET A 176 18.66 0.73 -25.55
N GLU A 177 18.98 1.95 -26.01
CA GLU A 177 20.33 2.31 -26.46
C GLU A 177 21.35 2.19 -25.32
N LYS A 178 21.00 2.61 -24.11
CA LYS A 178 21.83 2.44 -22.91
C LYS A 178 22.10 0.95 -22.65
N ALA A 179 21.07 0.11 -22.69
CA ALA A 179 21.20 -1.34 -22.51
C ALA A 179 22.06 -1.99 -23.61
N LYS A 180 21.85 -1.63 -24.89
CA LYS A 180 22.65 -2.10 -26.03
C LYS A 180 24.13 -1.71 -25.91
N LYS A 181 24.43 -0.50 -25.41
CA LYS A 181 25.81 -0.06 -25.16
C LYS A 181 26.44 -0.88 -24.04
N LYS A 182 25.74 -1.16 -22.96
CA LYS A 182 26.23 -1.99 -21.85
C LYS A 182 26.47 -3.44 -22.30
N LEU A 183 25.54 -4.02 -23.09
CA LEU A 183 25.64 -5.38 -23.61
C LEU A 183 26.92 -5.65 -24.37
N LYS A 184 27.45 -4.65 -25.12
CA LYS A 184 28.70 -4.79 -25.91
C LYS A 184 29.94 -5.03 -25.06
N ASN A 185 29.95 -4.60 -23.82
CA ASN A 185 31.10 -4.60 -22.91
C ASN A 185 30.83 -5.30 -21.57
N CYS A 186 29.73 -6.05 -21.46
CA CYS A 186 29.37 -6.71 -20.21
C CYS A 186 30.06 -8.05 -20.00
N LYS A 187 30.07 -8.53 -18.78
CA LYS A 187 30.50 -9.89 -18.44
C LYS A 187 29.39 -10.88 -18.87
N ASP A 188 29.78 -12.14 -19.06
CA ASP A 188 28.79 -13.20 -19.48
C ASP A 188 27.61 -13.31 -18.54
N GLU A 189 27.81 -13.17 -17.24
CA GLU A 189 26.75 -13.22 -16.20
C GLU A 189 25.73 -12.09 -16.31
N GLN A 190 26.06 -10.96 -16.93
CA GLN A 190 25.21 -9.80 -17.13
C GLN A 190 24.48 -9.81 -18.49
N LYS A 191 24.95 -10.64 -19.42
CA LYS A 191 24.48 -10.64 -20.81
C LYS A 191 22.96 -10.89 -20.91
N GLU A 192 22.48 -11.93 -20.24
CA GLU A 192 21.07 -12.27 -20.25
C GLU A 192 20.18 -11.14 -19.73
N PHE A 193 20.62 -10.43 -18.69
CA PHE A 193 19.90 -9.28 -18.15
C PHE A 193 19.71 -8.17 -19.20
N TYR A 194 20.78 -7.79 -19.90
CA TYR A 194 20.68 -6.76 -20.95
C TYR A 194 19.87 -7.22 -22.15
N GLU A 195 19.97 -8.48 -22.55
CA GLU A 195 19.14 -9.05 -23.62
C GLU A 195 17.64 -9.02 -23.25
N CYS A 196 17.29 -9.41 -22.02
CA CYS A 196 15.92 -9.32 -21.51
C CYS A 196 15.41 -7.87 -21.46
N THR A 197 16.26 -6.95 -20.99
CA THR A 197 15.95 -5.50 -20.95
C THR A 197 15.63 -4.95 -22.34
N ILE A 198 16.41 -5.31 -23.36
CA ILE A 198 16.19 -4.88 -24.76
C ILE A 198 14.84 -5.41 -25.26
N LEU A 199 14.54 -6.68 -25.02
CA LEU A 199 13.29 -7.31 -25.48
C LEU A 199 12.05 -6.61 -24.91
N VAL A 200 12.03 -6.31 -23.63
CA VAL A 200 10.87 -5.66 -22.99
C VAL A 200 10.70 -4.22 -23.46
N LEU A 201 11.80 -3.50 -23.71
CA LEU A 201 11.76 -2.14 -24.24
C LEU A 201 11.31 -2.09 -25.71
N GLU A 202 11.68 -3.09 -26.53
CA GLU A 202 11.12 -3.26 -27.88
C GLU A 202 9.60 -3.45 -27.80
N GLY A 203 9.10 -4.31 -26.90
CA GLY A 203 7.68 -4.48 -26.65
C GLY A 203 6.98 -3.18 -26.26
N ALA A 204 7.60 -2.36 -25.39
CA ALA A 204 7.06 -1.07 -25.00
C ALA A 204 6.94 -0.09 -26.18
N VAL A 205 7.92 -0.05 -27.08
CA VAL A 205 7.86 0.74 -28.32
C VAL A 205 6.70 0.29 -29.20
N HIS A 206 6.58 -1.02 -29.43
CA HIS A 206 5.47 -1.57 -30.24
C HIS A 206 4.10 -1.29 -29.61
N PHE A 207 3.97 -1.39 -28.31
CA PHE A 207 2.72 -1.08 -27.61
C PHE A 207 2.24 0.36 -27.86
N MET A 208 3.16 1.33 -27.80
CA MET A 208 2.86 2.74 -28.11
C MET A 208 2.45 2.90 -29.58
N GLN A 209 3.13 2.24 -30.53
CA GLN A 209 2.81 2.28 -31.96
C GLN A 209 1.42 1.70 -32.23
N ARG A 210 1.06 0.60 -31.58
CA ARG A 210 -0.25 -0.05 -31.73
C ARG A 210 -1.42 0.88 -31.37
N TYR A 211 -1.27 1.75 -30.35
CA TYR A 211 -2.30 2.76 -30.04
C TYR A 211 -2.44 3.82 -31.14
N HIS A 212 -1.33 4.25 -31.73
CA HIS A 212 -1.39 5.11 -32.90
C HIS A 212 -2.13 4.44 -34.06
N ASP A 213 -1.71 3.20 -34.38
CA ASP A 213 -2.27 2.45 -35.53
C ASP A 213 -3.77 2.15 -35.34
N LEU A 214 -4.20 1.85 -34.11
CA LEU A 214 -5.61 1.65 -33.80
C LEU A 214 -6.42 2.93 -34.05
N ILE A 215 -5.98 4.07 -33.53
CA ILE A 215 -6.66 5.36 -33.65
C ILE A 215 -6.75 5.79 -35.12
N GLU A 216 -5.67 5.62 -35.88
CA GLU A 216 -5.66 5.95 -37.32
C GLU A 216 -6.56 5.00 -38.16
N SER A 217 -6.55 3.69 -37.86
CA SER A 217 -7.34 2.70 -38.58
C SER A 217 -8.85 2.86 -38.34
N GLU A 218 -9.24 3.18 -37.10
CA GLU A 218 -10.64 3.42 -36.73
C GLU A 218 -11.11 4.85 -37.02
N LYS A 219 -10.19 5.74 -37.43
CA LYS A 219 -10.46 7.16 -37.78
C LYS A 219 -11.18 7.94 -36.68
N ILE A 220 -10.74 7.75 -35.42
CA ILE A 220 -11.33 8.42 -34.25
C ILE A 220 -10.79 9.85 -34.21
N GLU A 221 -11.54 10.81 -34.71
CA GLU A 221 -11.08 12.19 -34.87
C GLU A 221 -10.77 12.86 -33.50
N SER A 222 -11.55 12.57 -32.44
CA SER A 222 -11.32 13.06 -31.08
C SER A 222 -9.98 12.64 -30.49
N LEU A 223 -9.40 11.52 -30.93
CA LEU A 223 -8.15 10.95 -30.45
C LEU A 223 -6.95 11.20 -31.37
N LYS A 224 -7.11 11.89 -32.48
CA LYS A 224 -6.06 12.08 -33.50
C LYS A 224 -4.76 12.66 -32.92
N GLU A 225 -4.84 13.66 -32.04
CA GLU A 225 -3.65 14.22 -31.40
C GLU A 225 -3.01 13.23 -30.42
N VAL A 226 -3.81 12.46 -29.67
CA VAL A 226 -3.33 11.40 -28.79
C VAL A 226 -2.60 10.30 -29.59
N GLY A 227 -3.15 9.92 -30.76
CA GLY A 227 -2.48 8.99 -31.68
C GLY A 227 -1.10 9.49 -32.14
N LYS A 228 -1.00 10.78 -32.49
CA LYS A 228 0.31 11.40 -32.83
C LYS A 228 1.27 11.40 -31.64
N ILE A 229 0.78 11.68 -30.43
CA ILE A 229 1.58 11.60 -29.21
C ILE A 229 2.13 10.19 -29.03
N CYS A 230 1.32 9.14 -29.16
CA CYS A 230 1.76 7.76 -29.04
C CYS A 230 2.88 7.42 -30.05
N MET A 231 2.75 7.83 -31.31
CA MET A 231 3.78 7.63 -32.31
C MET A 231 5.08 8.39 -31.99
N LYS A 232 4.98 9.64 -31.50
CA LYS A 232 6.16 10.41 -31.09
C LYS A 232 6.89 9.73 -29.92
N LEU A 233 6.16 9.30 -28.88
CA LEU A 233 6.72 8.66 -27.68
C LEU A 233 7.39 7.32 -27.98
N SER A 234 6.96 6.61 -29.04
CA SER A 234 7.65 5.40 -29.49
C SER A 234 9.02 5.68 -30.09
N LYS A 235 9.33 6.93 -30.48
CA LYS A 235 10.56 7.32 -31.18
C LYS A 235 11.49 8.21 -30.35
N ARG A 236 10.94 9.03 -29.46
CA ARG A 236 11.70 10.01 -28.67
C ARG A 236 11.07 10.29 -27.33
N PRO A 237 11.80 10.88 -26.37
CA PRO A 237 11.24 11.38 -25.12
C PRO A 237 10.16 12.45 -25.31
N PRO A 238 9.28 12.68 -24.28
CA PRO A 238 8.26 13.72 -24.34
C PRO A 238 8.87 15.12 -24.35
N GLU A 239 8.19 16.04 -25.01
CA GLU A 239 8.55 17.47 -25.08
C GLU A 239 7.47 18.38 -24.50
N THR A 240 6.20 17.96 -24.47
CA THR A 240 5.09 18.73 -23.92
C THR A 240 4.53 18.12 -22.65
N PHE A 241 3.73 18.86 -21.89
CA PHE A 241 3.07 18.37 -20.69
C PHE A 241 2.17 17.16 -21.01
N HIS A 242 1.36 17.25 -22.06
CA HIS A 242 0.49 16.15 -22.47
C HIS A 242 1.29 14.90 -22.88
N GLU A 243 2.35 15.07 -23.67
CA GLU A 243 3.27 13.96 -24.01
C GLU A 243 3.90 13.34 -22.74
N ALA A 244 4.29 14.15 -21.75
CA ALA A 244 4.88 13.66 -20.50
C ALA A 244 3.89 12.86 -19.67
N VAL A 245 2.65 13.33 -19.51
CA VAL A 245 1.60 12.59 -18.77
C VAL A 245 1.21 11.29 -19.49
N GLN A 246 1.07 11.31 -20.84
CA GLN A 246 0.84 10.08 -21.61
C GLN A 246 2.00 9.09 -21.49
N SER A 247 3.25 9.55 -21.57
CA SER A 247 4.44 8.72 -21.38
C SER A 247 4.50 8.09 -20.00
N LEU A 248 4.18 8.89 -18.98
CA LEU A 248 4.09 8.42 -17.59
C LEU A 248 3.04 7.31 -17.45
N TRP A 249 1.87 7.46 -18.06
CA TRP A 249 0.84 6.43 -18.01
C TRP A 249 1.30 5.14 -18.72
N PHE A 250 2.00 5.21 -19.86
CA PHE A 250 2.56 4.02 -20.49
C PHE A 250 3.54 3.29 -19.59
N LEU A 251 4.39 3.99 -18.83
CA LEU A 251 5.26 3.36 -17.85
C LEU A 251 4.44 2.52 -16.86
N PHE A 252 3.40 3.10 -16.27
CA PHE A 252 2.62 2.43 -15.21
C PHE A 252 1.76 1.28 -15.74
N VAL A 253 1.14 1.42 -16.91
CA VAL A 253 0.36 0.31 -17.48
C VAL A 253 1.26 -0.87 -17.86
N ILE A 254 2.47 -0.63 -18.40
CA ILE A 254 3.43 -1.70 -18.74
C ILE A 254 3.95 -2.39 -17.47
N LEU A 255 4.26 -1.65 -16.40
CA LEU A 255 4.63 -2.24 -15.11
C LEU A 255 3.54 -3.20 -14.59
N HIS A 256 2.27 -2.83 -14.75
CA HIS A 256 1.14 -3.69 -14.39
C HIS A 256 0.83 -4.81 -15.41
N MET A 257 1.50 -4.82 -16.56
CA MET A 257 1.51 -5.94 -17.52
C MET A 257 2.70 -6.88 -17.29
N GLU A 258 3.81 -6.40 -16.72
CA GLU A 258 4.96 -7.25 -16.37
C GLU A 258 4.64 -8.18 -15.22
N SER A 259 3.83 -7.74 -14.26
CA SER A 259 3.52 -8.53 -13.08
C SER A 259 2.20 -8.11 -12.42
N ASN A 260 1.61 -9.01 -11.62
CA ASN A 260 0.45 -8.72 -10.79
C ASN A 260 0.85 -8.06 -9.45
N ALA A 261 1.83 -7.18 -9.48
CA ALA A 261 2.20 -6.38 -8.32
C ALA A 261 1.17 -5.28 -8.04
N SER A 262 1.04 -4.88 -6.80
CA SER A 262 0.29 -3.70 -6.39
C SER A 262 1.23 -2.56 -6.03
N SER A 263 0.71 -1.31 -6.07
CA SER A 263 1.43 -0.15 -5.52
C SER A 263 2.72 0.21 -6.25
N PHE A 264 2.67 0.24 -7.58
CA PHE A 264 3.59 1.07 -8.34
C PHE A 264 3.13 2.52 -8.24
N SER A 265 3.95 3.39 -7.67
CA SER A 265 3.55 4.74 -7.31
C SER A 265 4.28 5.80 -8.13
N PRO A 266 3.55 6.79 -8.69
CA PRO A 266 4.16 7.91 -9.41
C PRO A 266 5.10 8.75 -8.54
N GLY A 267 4.91 8.75 -7.22
CA GLY A 267 5.73 9.52 -6.31
C GLY A 267 5.54 11.02 -6.49
N ARG A 268 6.63 11.79 -6.55
CA ARG A 268 6.65 13.26 -6.59
C ARG A 268 6.32 13.81 -7.97
N MET A 269 5.13 13.49 -8.45
CA MET A 269 4.68 13.81 -9.81
C MET A 269 4.65 15.33 -10.08
N ASP A 270 4.30 16.11 -9.08
CA ASP A 270 4.30 17.57 -9.15
C ASP A 270 5.69 18.18 -9.35
N GLN A 271 6.77 17.43 -9.09
CA GLN A 271 8.15 17.90 -9.27
C GLN A 271 8.69 17.55 -10.66
N TYR A 272 8.65 16.28 -11.05
CA TYR A 272 9.26 15.87 -12.33
C TYR A 272 8.41 16.21 -13.56
N LEU A 273 7.11 16.46 -13.43
CA LEU A 273 6.26 16.98 -14.51
C LEU A 273 6.26 18.50 -14.60
N TYR A 274 6.64 19.21 -13.53
CA TYR A 274 6.56 20.66 -13.48
C TYR A 274 7.34 21.38 -14.59
N PRO A 275 8.56 20.95 -14.98
CA PRO A 275 9.30 21.59 -16.09
C PRO A 275 8.55 21.54 -17.44
N TYR A 276 7.79 20.49 -17.69
CA TYR A 276 6.97 20.36 -18.91
C TYR A 276 5.76 21.30 -18.84
N TYR A 277 5.07 21.28 -17.70
CA TYR A 277 3.93 22.16 -17.45
C TYR A 277 4.32 23.64 -17.54
N GLN A 278 5.35 24.05 -16.81
CA GLN A 278 5.80 25.43 -16.77
C GLN A 278 6.18 25.96 -18.18
N ARG A 279 6.95 25.18 -18.92
CA ARG A 279 7.35 25.53 -20.29
C ARG A 279 6.15 25.74 -21.22
N ASP A 280 5.14 24.88 -21.16
CA ASP A 280 3.98 24.94 -22.04
C ASP A 280 3.04 26.11 -21.64
N ILE A 281 2.92 26.43 -20.35
CA ILE A 281 2.23 27.63 -19.86
C ILE A 281 2.96 28.91 -20.30
N GLU A 282 4.29 28.96 -20.16
CA GLU A 282 5.10 30.13 -20.58
C GLU A 282 5.06 30.39 -22.08
N LYS A 283 4.78 29.36 -22.90
CA LYS A 283 4.62 29.45 -24.35
C LYS A 283 3.18 29.70 -24.82
N ASP A 284 2.25 29.86 -23.89
CA ASP A 284 0.80 29.93 -24.18
C ASP A 284 0.28 28.74 -25.01
N SER A 285 0.95 27.59 -24.96
CA SER A 285 0.55 26.37 -25.66
C SER A 285 -0.30 25.42 -24.80
N LEU A 286 -0.49 25.74 -23.53
CA LEU A 286 -1.30 25.02 -22.56
C LEU A 286 -1.95 25.99 -21.58
N THR A 287 -3.23 25.84 -21.32
CA THR A 287 -3.92 26.56 -20.25
C THR A 287 -3.98 25.75 -18.96
N LYS A 288 -4.19 26.39 -17.81
CA LYS A 288 -4.41 25.70 -16.55
C LYS A 288 -5.62 24.74 -16.57
N GLN A 289 -6.67 25.10 -17.33
CA GLN A 289 -7.86 24.27 -17.50
C GLN A 289 -7.56 22.99 -18.29
N GLU A 290 -6.82 23.11 -19.39
CA GLU A 290 -6.40 21.93 -20.19
C GLU A 290 -5.43 21.04 -19.40
N ALA A 291 -4.50 21.62 -18.65
CA ALA A 291 -3.61 20.85 -17.77
C ALA A 291 -4.40 20.06 -16.71
N LEU A 292 -5.41 20.69 -16.11
CA LEU A 292 -6.30 20.03 -15.15
C LEU A 292 -7.06 18.87 -15.81
N GLU A 293 -7.61 19.08 -16.98
CA GLU A 293 -8.37 18.04 -17.72
C GLU A 293 -7.49 16.83 -18.08
N ILE A 294 -6.23 17.05 -18.49
CA ILE A 294 -5.24 15.98 -18.70
C ILE A 294 -4.97 15.21 -17.41
N LEU A 295 -4.81 15.90 -16.28
CA LEU A 295 -4.63 15.24 -14.97
C LEU A 295 -5.88 14.45 -14.55
N GLU A 296 -7.06 15.01 -14.74
CA GLU A 296 -8.33 14.30 -14.45
C GLU A 296 -8.47 13.03 -15.29
N CYS A 297 -8.07 13.05 -16.57
CA CYS A 297 -7.98 11.83 -17.38
C CYS A 297 -6.99 10.82 -16.80
N LEU A 298 -5.84 11.27 -16.29
CA LEU A 298 -4.88 10.39 -15.62
C LEU A 298 -5.48 9.77 -14.35
N TRP A 299 -6.23 10.55 -13.53
CA TRP A 299 -6.95 10.02 -12.37
C TRP A 299 -7.95 8.92 -12.75
N LEU A 300 -8.68 9.11 -13.85
CA LEU A 300 -9.57 8.07 -14.38
C LEU A 300 -8.79 6.80 -14.75
N LYS A 301 -7.64 6.93 -15.40
CA LYS A 301 -6.77 5.78 -15.73
C LYS A 301 -6.32 5.00 -14.51
N PHE A 302 -5.93 5.67 -13.43
CA PHE A 302 -5.58 4.99 -12.17
C PHE A 302 -6.74 4.14 -11.61
N ASN A 303 -8.00 4.55 -11.81
CA ASN A 303 -9.17 3.81 -11.36
C ASN A 303 -9.61 2.69 -12.33
N GLN A 304 -9.03 2.61 -13.52
CA GLN A 304 -9.29 1.53 -14.48
C GLN A 304 -8.49 0.26 -14.21
N VAL A 305 -7.44 0.35 -13.38
CA VAL A 305 -6.61 -0.79 -12.97
C VAL A 305 -7.09 -1.30 -11.62
N VAL A 306 -7.52 -2.55 -11.54
CA VAL A 306 -7.96 -3.20 -10.30
C VAL A 306 -7.15 -4.45 -10.02
N TYR A 307 -7.01 -4.81 -8.75
CA TYR A 307 -6.17 -5.92 -8.33
C TYR A 307 -7.00 -7.19 -8.09
N LEU A 308 -6.64 -8.29 -8.76
CA LEU A 308 -7.23 -9.61 -8.57
C LEU A 308 -6.35 -10.43 -7.62
N ARG A 309 -6.89 -10.83 -6.48
CA ARG A 309 -6.20 -11.61 -5.43
C ARG A 309 -7.11 -12.69 -4.85
N ASN A 310 -6.54 -13.69 -4.17
CA ASN A 310 -7.31 -14.73 -3.49
C ASN A 310 -8.15 -14.16 -2.32
N GLN A 311 -9.17 -14.89 -1.91
CA GLN A 311 -10.11 -14.48 -0.87
C GLN A 311 -9.44 -14.21 0.48
N ASN A 312 -8.44 -15.01 0.86
CA ASN A 312 -7.72 -14.81 2.12
C ASN A 312 -6.90 -13.51 2.10
N SER A 313 -6.21 -13.21 0.99
CA SER A 313 -5.50 -11.95 0.81
C SER A 313 -6.45 -10.76 0.79
N ALA A 314 -7.63 -10.89 0.17
CA ALA A 314 -8.64 -9.83 0.13
C ALA A 314 -9.16 -9.42 1.53
N LYS A 315 -9.13 -10.30 2.54
CA LYS A 315 -9.47 -9.94 3.93
C LYS A 315 -8.49 -8.94 4.55
N TYR A 316 -7.21 -9.02 4.17
CA TYR A 316 -6.14 -8.14 4.66
C TYR A 316 -6.03 -6.85 3.85
N PHE A 317 -6.53 -6.84 2.61
CA PHE A 317 -6.42 -5.75 1.63
C PHE A 317 -7.76 -5.55 0.92
N ALA A 318 -8.80 -5.18 1.68
CA ALA A 318 -10.17 -5.08 1.19
C ALA A 318 -10.39 -3.85 0.29
N GLY A 319 -11.27 -3.96 -0.72
CA GLY A 319 -11.72 -2.83 -1.53
C GLY A 319 -10.87 -2.55 -2.78
N PHE A 320 -10.23 -3.56 -3.37
CA PHE A 320 -9.43 -3.48 -4.61
C PHE A 320 -8.23 -2.51 -4.57
N PRO A 321 -7.52 -2.30 -3.46
CA PRO A 321 -6.45 -1.32 -3.42
C PRO A 321 -5.33 -1.71 -4.38
N ILE A 322 -5.20 -0.95 -5.49
CA ILE A 322 -4.04 -1.07 -6.40
C ILE A 322 -2.87 -0.22 -5.90
N GLY A 323 -3.16 0.87 -5.19
CA GLY A 323 -2.18 1.61 -4.42
C GLY A 323 -1.27 2.54 -5.21
N PHE A 324 -1.73 3.13 -6.31
CA PHE A 324 -1.03 4.28 -6.89
C PHE A 324 -0.97 5.41 -5.86
N ASN A 325 0.22 5.90 -5.54
CA ASN A 325 0.40 7.00 -4.59
C ASN A 325 1.14 8.18 -5.24
N ILE A 326 0.53 9.34 -5.18
CA ILE A 326 1.12 10.60 -5.64
C ILE A 326 1.47 11.44 -4.42
N ALA A 327 2.74 11.81 -4.31
CA ALA A 327 3.22 12.72 -3.28
C ALA A 327 3.40 14.12 -3.87
N ILE A 328 2.83 15.13 -3.23
CA ILE A 328 2.97 16.54 -3.62
C ILE A 328 3.56 17.38 -2.49
N GLY A 329 4.20 18.49 -2.84
CA GLY A 329 4.88 19.36 -1.87
C GLY A 329 6.17 18.76 -1.32
N GLY A 330 6.45 18.99 -0.05
CA GLY A 330 7.69 18.58 0.61
C GLY A 330 8.86 19.48 0.30
N VAL A 331 10.08 18.99 0.51
CA VAL A 331 11.31 19.79 0.34
C VAL A 331 12.17 19.35 -0.85
N ASP A 332 12.98 20.26 -1.37
CA ASP A 332 14.04 19.98 -2.34
C ASP A 332 15.32 19.42 -1.65
N GLU A 333 16.37 19.16 -2.44
CA GLU A 333 17.66 18.70 -1.94
C GLU A 333 18.33 19.66 -0.95
N LYS A 334 17.94 20.95 -0.96
CA LYS A 334 18.44 21.99 -0.06
C LYS A 334 17.54 22.23 1.18
N GLY A 335 16.38 21.57 1.24
CA GLY A 335 15.42 21.72 2.32
C GLY A 335 14.44 22.86 2.13
N ASN A 336 14.32 23.44 0.92
CA ASN A 336 13.30 24.46 0.63
C ASN A 336 11.98 23.80 0.29
N ASP A 337 10.88 24.44 0.69
CA ASP A 337 9.51 24.02 0.31
C ASP A 337 9.31 24.07 -1.22
N THR A 338 8.68 23.04 -1.80
CA THR A 338 8.63 22.87 -3.26
C THR A 338 7.22 22.76 -3.85
N TYR A 339 6.18 23.09 -3.08
CA TYR A 339 4.85 23.10 -3.70
C TYR A 339 4.79 24.11 -4.86
N ASN A 340 3.99 23.83 -5.86
CA ASN A 340 3.87 24.62 -7.07
C ASN A 340 2.44 24.54 -7.64
N ASP A 341 2.19 25.23 -8.76
CA ASP A 341 0.89 25.23 -9.43
C ASP A 341 0.37 23.82 -9.73
N LEU A 342 1.26 22.90 -10.08
CA LEU A 342 0.89 21.51 -10.40
C LEU A 342 0.48 20.74 -9.13
N SER A 343 1.07 21.02 -7.97
CA SER A 343 0.63 20.49 -6.68
C SER A 343 -0.83 20.88 -6.41
N LEU A 344 -1.18 22.12 -6.67
CA LEU A 344 -2.54 22.64 -6.50
C LEU A 344 -3.53 22.07 -7.52
N LEU A 345 -3.09 21.81 -8.77
CA LEU A 345 -3.91 21.15 -9.79
C LEU A 345 -4.16 19.67 -9.44
N CYS A 346 -3.22 18.96 -8.83
CA CYS A 346 -3.44 17.60 -8.32
C CYS A 346 -4.52 17.55 -7.23
N LEU A 347 -4.49 18.53 -6.30
CA LEU A 347 -5.56 18.68 -5.29
C LEU A 347 -6.90 18.98 -5.96
N LYS A 348 -6.91 19.82 -7.00
CA LYS A 348 -8.11 20.20 -7.73
C LYS A 348 -8.71 19.01 -8.50
N ALA A 349 -7.88 18.16 -9.11
CA ALA A 349 -8.33 16.92 -9.76
C ALA A 349 -9.00 15.97 -8.74
N GLN A 350 -8.42 15.83 -7.54
CA GLN A 350 -9.02 15.04 -6.47
C GLN A 350 -10.33 15.67 -5.95
N GLU A 351 -10.38 17.01 -5.83
CA GLU A 351 -11.60 17.74 -5.47
C GLU A 351 -12.77 17.45 -6.42
N HIS A 352 -12.49 17.48 -7.74
CA HIS A 352 -13.52 17.23 -8.76
C HIS A 352 -13.96 15.76 -8.84
N LEU A 353 -13.02 14.84 -8.72
CA LEU A 353 -13.30 13.43 -8.99
C LEU A 353 -13.71 12.64 -7.75
N GLY A 354 -13.10 12.89 -6.59
CA GLY A 354 -13.41 12.17 -5.35
C GLY A 354 -13.21 10.65 -5.44
N LEU A 355 -12.38 10.16 -6.38
CA LEU A 355 -12.18 8.75 -6.65
C LEU A 355 -11.18 8.10 -5.67
N PRO A 356 -11.24 6.76 -5.45
CA PRO A 356 -10.32 6.05 -4.56
C PRO A 356 -8.87 6.06 -4.99
N GLN A 357 -8.59 6.21 -6.27
CA GLN A 357 -7.22 6.27 -6.82
C GLN A 357 -7.00 7.59 -7.59
N PRO A 358 -5.76 8.08 -7.59
CA PRO A 358 -4.62 7.64 -6.79
C PRO A 358 -4.77 8.02 -5.31
N ASN A 359 -4.05 7.35 -4.41
CA ASN A 359 -3.80 7.91 -3.08
C ASN A 359 -3.05 9.22 -3.23
N LEU A 360 -3.62 10.31 -2.73
CA LEU A 360 -2.99 11.63 -2.77
C LEU A 360 -2.38 11.95 -1.41
N SER A 361 -1.08 12.19 -1.38
CA SER A 361 -0.28 12.44 -0.19
C SER A 361 0.32 13.84 -0.27
N VAL A 362 0.07 14.67 0.75
CA VAL A 362 0.67 15.99 0.89
C VAL A 362 1.83 15.89 1.89
N ARG A 363 3.02 16.21 1.45
CA ARG A 363 4.19 16.31 2.32
C ARG A 363 4.27 17.72 2.89
N LEU A 364 4.22 17.80 4.22
CA LEU A 364 4.31 19.04 4.98
C LEU A 364 5.68 19.17 5.66
N ASN A 365 6.12 20.41 5.78
CA ASN A 365 7.29 20.82 6.55
C ASN A 365 7.00 22.12 7.30
N LYS A 366 7.90 22.57 8.16
CA LYS A 366 7.72 23.81 8.95
C LYS A 366 7.46 25.07 8.11
N ASN A 367 7.87 25.06 6.83
CA ASN A 367 7.73 26.20 5.91
C ASN A 367 6.54 26.05 4.95
N SER A 368 5.74 24.99 5.06
CA SER A 368 4.61 24.76 4.17
C SER A 368 3.63 25.92 4.17
N SER A 369 3.22 26.33 2.98
CA SER A 369 2.44 27.55 2.79
C SER A 369 0.99 27.40 3.29
N HIS A 370 0.40 28.53 3.67
CA HIS A 370 -1.04 28.62 3.96
C HIS A 370 -1.89 28.19 2.76
N GLU A 371 -1.50 28.58 1.53
CA GLU A 371 -2.23 28.24 0.31
C GLU A 371 -2.32 26.72 0.08
N LEU A 372 -1.19 26.00 0.20
CA LEU A 372 -1.17 24.53 0.08
C LEU A 372 -2.05 23.87 1.14
N MET A 373 -1.92 24.32 2.41
CA MET A 373 -2.71 23.76 3.51
C MET A 373 -4.20 23.99 3.31
N GLN A 374 -4.63 25.20 2.95
CA GLN A 374 -6.05 25.50 2.72
C GLN A 374 -6.62 24.73 1.52
N ALA A 375 -5.84 24.59 0.44
CA ALA A 375 -6.25 23.76 -0.70
C ALA A 375 -6.43 22.29 -0.31
N ALA A 376 -5.51 21.74 0.49
CA ALA A 376 -5.60 20.38 1.00
C ALA A 376 -6.79 20.19 1.97
N ILE A 377 -7.01 21.14 2.90
CA ILE A 377 -8.14 21.12 3.86
C ILE A 377 -9.48 21.13 3.12
N LYS A 378 -9.58 21.90 2.04
CA LYS A 378 -10.77 21.92 1.19
C LYS A 378 -11.10 20.53 0.64
N VAL A 379 -10.09 19.79 0.17
CA VAL A 379 -10.29 18.41 -0.33
C VAL A 379 -10.65 17.45 0.82
N VAL A 380 -9.99 17.57 1.99
CA VAL A 380 -10.35 16.78 3.19
C VAL A 380 -11.82 16.96 3.56
N SER A 381 -12.32 18.20 3.52
CA SER A 381 -13.70 18.55 3.91
C SER A 381 -14.78 17.88 3.04
N LEU A 382 -14.43 17.41 1.85
CA LEU A 382 -15.35 16.72 0.94
C LEU A 382 -15.60 15.24 1.33
N GLY A 383 -14.84 14.70 2.28
CA GLY A 383 -15.08 13.38 2.82
C GLY A 383 -14.58 12.22 1.96
N SER A 384 -13.79 12.48 0.90
CA SER A 384 -13.22 11.39 0.08
C SER A 384 -12.09 10.60 0.78
N GLY A 385 -11.73 10.98 2.02
CA GLY A 385 -10.64 10.39 2.77
C GLY A 385 -9.24 10.82 2.28
N MET A 386 -9.16 11.81 1.42
CA MET A 386 -7.92 12.35 0.85
C MET A 386 -7.88 13.87 0.96
N PRO A 387 -6.66 14.47 0.89
CA PRO A 387 -5.36 13.83 0.93
C PRO A 387 -5.01 13.32 2.34
N GLN A 388 -4.01 12.44 2.42
CA GLN A 388 -3.29 12.15 3.65
C GLN A 388 -2.05 13.06 3.78
N PHE A 389 -1.52 13.20 5.00
CA PHE A 389 -0.40 14.10 5.27
C PHE A 389 0.81 13.36 5.82
N PHE A 390 1.98 13.72 5.31
CA PHE A 390 3.28 13.23 5.74
C PHE A 390 4.14 14.39 6.22
N ASN A 391 4.95 14.15 7.25
CA ASN A 391 5.73 15.16 7.94
C ASN A 391 7.22 14.99 7.64
N ASP A 392 7.78 15.86 6.83
CA ASP A 392 9.20 15.85 6.46
C ASP A 392 10.13 15.96 7.67
N GLU A 393 9.73 16.74 8.71
CA GLU A 393 10.49 16.91 9.96
C GLU A 393 10.58 15.62 10.81
N ALA A 394 9.67 14.68 10.58
CA ALA A 394 9.62 13.40 11.28
C ALA A 394 10.28 12.27 10.48
N ILE A 395 10.30 12.36 9.15
CA ILE A 395 10.60 11.23 8.26
C ILE A 395 12.04 11.28 7.76
N ILE A 396 12.52 12.44 7.32
CA ILE A 396 13.81 12.56 6.61
C ILE A 396 14.98 12.11 7.49
N GLN A 397 15.05 12.59 8.73
CA GLN A 397 16.18 12.31 9.61
C GLN A 397 16.30 10.82 9.97
N PRO A 398 15.22 10.11 10.36
CA PRO A 398 15.29 8.65 10.58
C PRO A 398 15.70 7.85 9.33
N MET A 399 15.31 8.27 8.12
CA MET A 399 15.78 7.60 6.90
C MET A 399 17.29 7.72 6.72
N ILE A 400 17.88 8.85 7.10
CA ILE A 400 19.32 9.08 7.02
C ILE A 400 20.04 8.29 8.13
N GLU A 401 19.64 8.48 9.39
CA GLU A 401 20.37 7.98 10.56
C GLU A 401 20.18 6.47 10.80
N ASP A 402 18.95 5.97 10.58
CA ASP A 402 18.61 4.59 10.92
C ASP A 402 18.76 3.63 9.72
N LEU A 403 18.55 4.10 8.49
CA LEU A 403 18.65 3.29 7.27
C LEU A 403 19.91 3.57 6.45
N GLY A 404 20.68 4.62 6.75
CA GLY A 404 21.88 5.00 6.00
C GLY A 404 21.57 5.52 4.59
N ILE A 405 20.36 6.06 4.36
CA ILE A 405 20.00 6.64 3.08
C ILE A 405 20.67 8.00 2.92
N GLU A 406 21.22 8.27 1.75
CA GLU A 406 21.83 9.57 1.44
C GLU A 406 20.80 10.71 1.61
N GLU A 407 21.24 11.84 2.14
CA GLU A 407 20.35 12.97 2.48
C GLU A 407 19.50 13.44 1.29
N LYS A 408 20.11 13.53 0.08
CA LYS A 408 19.38 13.92 -1.13
C LYS A 408 18.25 12.94 -1.48
N ASP A 409 18.47 11.63 -1.29
CA ASP A 409 17.49 10.58 -1.55
C ASP A 409 16.41 10.55 -0.46
N ALA A 410 16.79 10.75 0.80
CA ALA A 410 15.87 10.88 1.91
C ALA A 410 14.96 12.10 1.76
N ARG A 411 15.47 13.26 1.34
CA ARG A 411 14.66 14.44 1.03
C ARG A 411 13.75 14.24 -0.16
N ASN A 412 14.12 13.37 -1.10
CA ASN A 412 13.30 13.02 -2.25
C ASN A 412 12.46 11.75 -2.01
N TYR A 413 12.13 11.43 -0.75
CA TYR A 413 11.29 10.27 -0.46
C TYR A 413 9.92 10.38 -1.12
N ALA A 414 9.37 9.24 -1.48
CA ALA A 414 8.01 9.06 -1.97
C ALA A 414 7.24 8.11 -1.06
N ILE A 415 5.95 8.04 -1.27
CA ILE A 415 5.05 7.11 -0.60
C ILE A 415 4.63 6.05 -1.61
N VAL A 416 4.60 4.81 -1.19
CA VAL A 416 4.10 3.68 -1.98
C VAL A 416 2.98 2.99 -1.22
N GLY A 417 2.01 2.45 -1.94
CA GLY A 417 0.87 1.78 -1.32
C GLY A 417 0.06 2.71 -0.42
N CYS A 418 0.03 2.38 0.86
CA CYS A 418 -0.76 3.08 1.87
C CYS A 418 -0.01 4.29 2.45
N VAL A 419 1.03 3.99 3.24
CA VAL A 419 1.84 4.98 3.98
C VAL A 419 3.33 4.63 3.96
N GLU A 420 3.70 3.61 3.23
CA GLU A 420 5.05 3.08 3.19
C GLU A 420 6.01 4.08 2.55
N LEU A 421 7.14 4.28 3.21
CA LEU A 421 8.15 5.23 2.78
C LEU A 421 9.21 4.54 1.90
N THR A 422 9.55 5.19 0.80
CA THR A 422 10.60 4.73 -0.12
C THR A 422 11.37 5.91 -0.67
N THR A 423 12.55 5.67 -1.21
CA THR A 423 13.25 6.66 -2.03
C THR A 423 12.79 6.55 -3.49
N HIS A 424 12.76 7.68 -4.20
CA HIS A 424 12.26 7.75 -5.57
C HIS A 424 13.27 7.15 -6.56
N GLY A 425 12.86 6.12 -7.28
CA GLY A 425 13.61 5.60 -8.42
C GLY A 425 14.83 4.72 -8.13
N ASN A 426 15.17 4.44 -6.87
CA ASN A 426 16.44 3.79 -6.54
C ASN A 426 16.37 2.74 -5.41
N ASN A 427 15.15 2.32 -5.02
CA ASN A 427 14.94 1.39 -3.93
C ASN A 427 14.00 0.25 -4.32
N LEU A 428 14.36 -0.96 -3.93
CA LEU A 428 13.43 -2.05 -3.81
C LEU A 428 13.06 -2.21 -2.33
N GLY A 429 11.95 -1.58 -1.92
CA GLY A 429 11.59 -1.44 -0.51
C GLY A 429 11.05 -2.70 0.15
N TRP A 430 10.47 -3.64 -0.63
CA TRP A 430 9.75 -4.81 -0.11
C TRP A 430 8.91 -4.47 1.12
N SER A 431 8.16 -3.37 1.05
CA SER A 431 7.62 -2.65 2.20
C SER A 431 6.53 -3.39 2.97
N ASP A 432 5.94 -4.41 2.36
CA ASP A 432 4.87 -5.21 2.94
C ASP A 432 5.28 -6.71 2.98
N ALA A 433 6.48 -6.99 3.49
CA ALA A 433 7.02 -8.34 3.58
C ALA A 433 6.21 -9.19 4.57
N ALA A 434 6.05 -8.73 5.80
CA ALA A 434 5.28 -9.42 6.83
C ALA A 434 4.58 -8.45 7.80
N MET A 435 3.52 -8.98 8.43
CA MET A 435 2.78 -8.31 9.51
C MET A 435 2.91 -9.14 10.79
N PHE A 436 3.34 -8.52 11.89
CA PHE A 436 3.61 -9.17 13.18
C PHE A 436 2.57 -8.75 14.22
N ASN A 437 1.81 -9.72 14.76
CA ASN A 437 0.71 -9.48 15.70
C ASN A 437 1.20 -9.56 17.15
N PHE A 438 1.57 -8.43 17.73
CA PHE A 438 1.99 -8.34 19.14
C PHE A 438 0.95 -8.86 20.13
N ASN A 439 -0.33 -8.64 19.85
CA ASN A 439 -1.40 -9.03 20.77
C ASN A 439 -1.55 -10.55 20.85
N LYS A 440 -1.32 -11.25 19.74
CA LYS A 440 -1.27 -12.72 19.75
C LYS A 440 -0.04 -13.23 20.51
N VAL A 441 1.11 -12.58 20.36
CA VAL A 441 2.31 -12.93 21.13
C VAL A 441 2.11 -12.72 22.62
N LEU A 442 1.45 -11.63 23.03
CA LEU A 442 1.12 -11.39 24.45
C LEU A 442 0.17 -12.47 24.98
N GLU A 443 -0.91 -12.79 24.24
CA GLU A 443 -1.84 -13.88 24.59
C GLU A 443 -1.09 -15.19 24.86
N LEU A 444 -0.19 -15.58 23.96
CA LEU A 444 0.61 -16.80 24.11
C LEU A 444 1.53 -16.75 25.34
N THR A 445 2.10 -15.58 25.61
CA THR A 445 2.95 -15.39 26.81
C THR A 445 2.15 -15.57 28.10
N LEU A 446 0.93 -15.05 28.14
CA LEU A 446 0.06 -15.17 29.31
C LEU A 446 -0.48 -16.59 29.55
N ASN A 447 -0.42 -17.49 28.56
CA ASN A 447 -1.11 -18.79 28.57
C ASN A 447 -0.22 -19.95 28.09
N HIS A 448 0.97 -20.15 28.67
CA HIS A 448 1.86 -21.28 28.36
C HIS A 448 2.23 -21.45 26.87
N GLY A 449 2.24 -20.40 26.08
CA GLY A 449 2.43 -20.47 24.63
C GLY A 449 1.23 -21.05 23.87
N ARG A 450 0.08 -21.22 24.54
CA ARG A 450 -1.15 -21.78 23.96
C ARG A 450 -2.15 -20.73 23.55
N CYS A 451 -2.78 -20.99 22.40
CA CYS A 451 -3.86 -20.17 21.89
C CYS A 451 -5.11 -20.26 22.78
N LEU A 452 -5.65 -19.14 23.26
CA LEU A 452 -6.89 -19.09 24.04
C LEU A 452 -8.11 -19.62 23.26
N LEU A 453 -8.13 -19.45 21.95
CA LEU A 453 -9.26 -19.84 21.10
C LEU A 453 -9.29 -21.35 20.77
N THR A 454 -8.12 -21.99 20.62
CA THR A 454 -8.02 -23.37 20.10
C THR A 454 -7.28 -24.30 21.06
N ASN A 455 -6.69 -23.80 22.10
CA ASN A 455 -5.81 -24.51 23.04
C ASN A 455 -4.59 -25.20 22.39
N GLN A 456 -4.27 -24.84 21.12
CA GLN A 456 -3.09 -25.36 20.45
C GLN A 456 -1.82 -24.69 20.97
N GLN A 457 -0.74 -25.45 21.11
CA GLN A 457 0.59 -24.93 21.37
C GLN A 457 1.09 -24.24 20.10
N ILE A 458 1.35 -22.94 20.15
CA ILE A 458 1.84 -22.13 19.04
C ILE A 458 3.19 -21.50 19.37
N GLY A 459 3.33 -20.96 20.56
CA GLY A 459 4.55 -20.34 21.06
C GLY A 459 5.34 -21.22 22.02
N LEU A 460 6.41 -20.68 22.59
CA LEU A 460 7.19 -21.32 23.63
C LEU A 460 6.36 -21.45 24.92
N ASP A 461 6.46 -22.56 25.63
CA ASP A 461 5.97 -22.65 26.99
C ASP A 461 7.01 -22.01 27.93
N LEU A 462 6.73 -20.78 28.34
CA LEU A 462 7.56 -20.00 29.25
C LEU A 462 6.88 -19.80 30.63
N GLY A 463 5.80 -20.54 30.90
CA GLY A 463 4.90 -20.34 32.00
C GLY A 463 3.63 -19.58 31.57
N SER A 464 2.87 -19.13 32.57
CA SER A 464 1.66 -18.33 32.39
C SER A 464 1.69 -17.10 33.27
N LEU A 465 0.66 -16.23 33.11
CA LEU A 465 0.49 -15.06 33.96
C LEU A 465 0.61 -15.42 35.46
N GLU A 466 0.10 -16.58 35.86
CA GLU A 466 0.12 -17.06 37.27
C GLU A 466 1.53 -17.37 37.80
N THR A 467 2.48 -17.65 36.91
CA THR A 467 3.86 -18.04 37.27
C THR A 467 4.84 -16.87 37.29
N TYR A 468 4.44 -15.68 36.80
CA TYR A 468 5.30 -14.49 36.79
C TYR A 468 5.12 -13.70 38.08
N GLU A 469 6.10 -13.81 39.00
CA GLU A 469 6.04 -13.17 40.31
C GLU A 469 6.07 -11.63 40.21
N THR A 470 6.78 -11.10 39.21
CA THR A 470 6.94 -9.67 38.97
C THR A 470 6.53 -9.29 37.56
N TYR A 471 6.20 -8.02 37.33
CA TYR A 471 5.97 -7.48 36.00
C TYR A 471 7.19 -7.67 35.07
N GLN A 472 8.42 -7.61 35.65
CA GLN A 472 9.65 -7.86 34.90
C GLN A 472 9.76 -9.30 34.39
N ASP A 473 9.25 -10.29 35.13
CA ASP A 473 9.24 -11.69 34.68
C ASP A 473 8.34 -11.86 33.49
N LEU A 474 7.17 -11.20 33.47
CA LEU A 474 6.28 -11.13 32.29
C LEU A 474 6.98 -10.49 31.12
N GLU A 475 7.64 -9.33 31.30
CA GLU A 475 8.37 -8.66 30.21
C GLU A 475 9.47 -9.56 29.63
N ASN A 476 10.23 -10.26 30.51
CA ASN A 476 11.28 -11.18 30.07
C ASN A 476 10.72 -12.37 29.24
N ALA A 477 9.58 -12.91 29.65
CA ALA A 477 8.90 -13.96 28.91
C ALA A 477 8.35 -13.45 27.57
N PHE A 478 7.76 -12.27 27.57
CA PHE A 478 7.23 -11.63 26.35
C PHE A 478 8.35 -11.33 25.33
N GLN A 479 9.51 -10.84 25.79
CA GLN A 479 10.69 -10.66 24.92
C GLN A 479 11.11 -11.98 24.25
N LYS A 480 11.19 -13.08 25.00
CA LYS A 480 11.55 -14.40 24.45
C LYS A 480 10.53 -14.90 23.44
N GLN A 481 9.25 -14.67 23.66
CA GLN A 481 8.20 -15.01 22.68
C GLN A 481 8.34 -14.19 21.40
N ILE A 482 8.57 -12.87 21.52
CA ILE A 482 8.81 -12.00 20.35
C ILE A 482 10.02 -12.52 19.57
N ASP A 483 11.14 -12.77 20.22
CA ASP A 483 12.38 -13.24 19.60
C ASP A 483 12.15 -14.55 18.81
N TYR A 484 11.44 -15.49 19.41
CA TYR A 484 11.11 -16.77 18.78
C TYR A 484 10.33 -16.59 17.48
N PHE A 485 9.31 -15.74 17.46
CA PHE A 485 8.52 -15.50 16.25
C PHE A 485 9.25 -14.64 15.21
N ILE A 486 10.13 -13.73 15.64
CA ILE A 486 11.00 -12.99 14.71
C ILE A 486 11.92 -13.95 13.98
N ASP A 487 12.61 -14.86 14.67
CA ASP A 487 13.52 -15.83 14.07
C ASP A 487 12.81 -16.66 12.98
N LYS A 488 11.60 -17.17 13.29
CA LYS A 488 10.78 -17.94 12.33
C LYS A 488 10.31 -17.07 11.16
N MET A 489 9.89 -15.83 11.42
CA MET A 489 9.49 -14.88 10.40
C MET A 489 10.63 -14.59 9.42
N MET A 490 11.85 -14.34 9.93
CA MET A 490 13.01 -14.05 9.09
C MET A 490 13.44 -15.24 8.24
N ALA A 491 13.30 -16.46 8.76
CA ALA A 491 13.54 -17.67 7.97
C ALA A 491 12.54 -17.79 6.80
N ALA A 492 11.25 -17.52 7.05
CA ALA A 492 10.21 -17.54 6.05
C ALA A 492 10.39 -16.46 4.97
N GLU A 493 10.76 -15.22 5.38
CA GLU A 493 10.97 -14.10 4.45
C GLU A 493 12.09 -14.38 3.45
N LYS A 494 13.22 -14.90 3.89
CA LYS A 494 14.34 -15.24 3.00
C LYS A 494 13.94 -16.19 1.88
N ILE A 495 12.98 -17.06 2.14
CA ILE A 495 12.50 -18.04 1.16
C ILE A 495 11.57 -17.39 0.15
N VAL A 496 10.68 -16.53 0.63
CA VAL A 496 9.81 -15.78 -0.26
C VAL A 496 10.65 -14.87 -1.17
N GLU A 497 11.62 -14.12 -0.62
CA GLU A 497 12.52 -13.29 -1.42
C GLU A 497 13.32 -14.10 -2.44
N LYS A 498 13.86 -15.26 -2.02
CA LYS A 498 14.56 -16.17 -2.95
C LYS A 498 13.66 -16.67 -4.05
N ALA A 499 12.43 -17.07 -3.73
CA ALA A 499 11.49 -17.53 -4.73
C ALA A 499 11.16 -16.45 -5.77
N HIS A 500 11.06 -15.19 -5.36
CA HIS A 500 10.88 -14.08 -6.29
C HIS A 500 12.07 -13.89 -7.23
N GLN A 501 13.31 -14.04 -6.74
CA GLN A 501 14.48 -14.04 -7.60
C GLN A 501 14.45 -15.13 -8.67
N ASP A 502 14.02 -16.33 -8.26
CA ASP A 502 14.06 -17.51 -9.12
C ASP A 502 12.90 -17.55 -10.12
N TYR A 503 11.70 -17.09 -9.72
CA TYR A 503 10.46 -17.24 -10.49
C TYR A 503 9.92 -15.94 -11.09
N LEU A 504 10.17 -14.79 -10.49
CA LEU A 504 9.61 -13.51 -10.90
C LEU A 504 10.63 -12.38 -11.12
N PRO A 505 11.74 -12.60 -11.86
CA PRO A 505 12.60 -11.49 -12.24
C PRO A 505 11.83 -10.51 -13.12
N THR A 506 12.13 -9.20 -13.01
CA THR A 506 11.38 -8.09 -13.61
C THR A 506 12.30 -7.19 -14.43
N ALA A 507 12.50 -7.54 -15.70
CA ALA A 507 13.44 -6.86 -16.58
C ALA A 507 12.99 -5.43 -16.93
N PHE A 508 11.69 -5.19 -17.12
CA PHE A 508 11.16 -3.86 -17.43
C PHE A 508 11.28 -2.93 -16.22
N LEU A 509 10.81 -3.36 -15.06
CA LEU A 509 10.97 -2.59 -13.81
C LEU A 509 12.44 -2.24 -13.54
N SER A 510 13.36 -3.19 -13.76
CA SER A 510 14.78 -2.97 -13.57
C SER A 510 15.37 -1.88 -14.47
N THR A 511 14.72 -1.50 -15.58
CA THR A 511 15.17 -0.38 -16.43
C THR A 511 14.98 0.98 -15.81
N VAL A 512 14.05 1.09 -14.87
CA VAL A 512 13.62 2.32 -14.19
C VAL A 512 13.87 2.29 -12.68
N ILE A 513 14.82 1.46 -12.27
CA ILE A 513 15.37 1.48 -10.90
C ILE A 513 16.89 1.70 -11.00
N ASP A 514 17.36 2.74 -10.33
CA ASP A 514 18.76 3.15 -10.36
C ASP A 514 19.70 2.05 -9.89
N ASP A 515 20.89 2.00 -10.52
CA ASP A 515 21.94 0.98 -10.41
C ASP A 515 21.67 -0.35 -11.15
N CYS A 516 20.42 -0.75 -11.40
CA CYS A 516 20.15 -2.04 -12.06
C CYS A 516 20.84 -2.14 -13.44
N LEU A 517 20.66 -1.13 -14.30
CA LEU A 517 21.31 -1.08 -15.61
C LEU A 517 22.84 -0.90 -15.49
N GLU A 518 23.33 -0.20 -14.48
CA GLU A 518 24.77 -0.02 -14.26
C GLU A 518 25.44 -1.32 -13.79
N LYS A 519 24.78 -2.04 -12.87
CA LYS A 519 25.25 -3.32 -12.34
C LYS A 519 25.02 -4.50 -13.31
N GLY A 520 24.10 -4.36 -14.27
CA GLY A 520 23.62 -5.48 -15.11
C GLY A 520 22.92 -6.56 -14.28
N LEU A 521 22.11 -6.13 -13.32
CA LEU A 521 21.52 -7.00 -12.33
C LEU A 521 20.03 -6.65 -12.11
N ASP A 522 19.19 -7.69 -12.15
CA ASP A 522 17.75 -7.54 -11.91
C ASP A 522 17.47 -6.97 -10.51
N VAL A 523 16.43 -6.17 -10.39
CA VAL A 523 16.04 -5.54 -9.13
C VAL A 523 15.75 -6.57 -8.04
N THR A 524 15.17 -7.73 -8.39
CA THR A 524 14.90 -8.83 -7.45
C THR A 524 16.16 -9.52 -6.93
N LYS A 525 17.29 -9.32 -7.61
CA LYS A 525 18.61 -9.84 -7.24
C LYS A 525 19.49 -8.82 -6.52
N GLY A 526 18.92 -7.70 -6.08
CA GLY A 526 19.70 -6.65 -5.40
C GLY A 526 20.32 -5.64 -6.34
N GLY A 527 19.78 -5.49 -7.57
CA GLY A 527 20.27 -4.51 -8.55
C GLY A 527 20.13 -3.06 -8.12
N ALA A 528 19.11 -2.73 -7.32
CA ALA A 528 18.84 -1.37 -6.86
C ALA A 528 19.99 -0.78 -6.01
N LYS A 529 20.02 0.55 -5.89
CA LYS A 529 20.91 1.26 -4.96
C LYS A 529 20.60 0.89 -3.52
N TYR A 530 19.31 0.92 -3.15
CA TYR A 530 18.81 0.50 -1.83
C TYR A 530 17.95 -0.75 -1.97
N ASN A 531 18.10 -1.70 -1.03
CA ASN A 531 17.40 -2.97 -1.02
C ASN A 531 16.83 -3.23 0.38
N LEU A 532 15.71 -2.58 0.71
CA LEU A 532 15.07 -2.68 2.01
C LEU A 532 14.06 -3.84 2.05
N SER A 533 13.68 -4.29 3.26
CA SER A 533 12.51 -5.13 3.50
C SER A 533 11.75 -4.63 4.72
N GLY A 534 10.45 -4.43 4.58
CA GLY A 534 9.61 -3.79 5.59
C GLY A 534 8.71 -4.75 6.35
N ILE A 535 8.74 -4.67 7.70
CA ILE A 535 7.91 -5.48 8.59
C ILE A 535 6.95 -4.57 9.36
N GLN A 536 5.66 -4.96 9.41
CA GLN A 536 4.63 -4.20 10.09
C GLN A 536 4.41 -4.69 11.52
N MET A 537 4.51 -3.77 12.47
CA MET A 537 4.09 -3.97 13.86
C MET A 537 2.58 -3.73 13.96
N ILE A 538 1.82 -4.79 14.20
CA ILE A 538 0.36 -4.70 14.22
C ILE A 538 -0.12 -4.45 15.66
N GLN A 539 -0.76 -3.29 15.83
CA GLN A 539 -1.53 -2.84 16.99
C GLN A 539 -0.76 -2.71 18.28
N VAL A 540 0.12 -1.73 18.27
CA VAL A 540 0.83 -1.27 19.47
C VAL A 540 -0.16 -0.73 20.52
N ALA A 541 -1.25 -0.07 20.12
CA ALA A 541 -2.24 0.49 21.07
C ALA A 541 -2.89 -0.57 21.97
N ASN A 542 -3.41 -1.68 21.39
CA ASN A 542 -3.99 -2.76 22.20
C ASN A 542 -2.95 -3.43 23.10
N LEU A 543 -1.70 -3.59 22.62
CA LEU A 543 -0.59 -4.10 23.42
C LEU A 543 -0.33 -3.20 24.63
N VAL A 544 -0.20 -1.89 24.40
CA VAL A 544 0.08 -0.89 25.45
C VAL A 544 -1.03 -0.88 26.49
N ASP A 545 -2.29 -0.82 26.06
CA ASP A 545 -3.44 -0.81 26.96
C ASP A 545 -3.54 -2.11 27.79
N SER A 546 -3.18 -3.25 27.19
CA SER A 546 -3.11 -4.55 27.87
C SER A 546 -1.99 -4.59 28.92
N LEU A 547 -0.79 -4.17 28.56
CA LEU A 547 0.36 -4.15 29.47
C LEU A 547 0.17 -3.14 30.59
N ALA A 548 -0.41 -1.96 30.32
CA ALA A 548 -0.74 -0.97 31.32
C ALA A 548 -1.76 -1.51 32.33
N ALA A 549 -2.78 -2.22 31.86
CA ALA A 549 -3.79 -2.84 32.71
C ALA A 549 -3.18 -3.92 33.62
N ILE A 550 -2.35 -4.81 33.07
CA ILE A 550 -1.65 -5.84 33.89
C ILE A 550 -0.72 -5.17 34.89
N LYS A 551 0.12 -4.23 34.44
CA LYS A 551 1.08 -3.54 35.31
C LYS A 551 0.36 -2.89 36.48
N GLN A 552 -0.62 -2.04 36.20
CA GLN A 552 -1.29 -1.27 37.27
C GLN A 552 -2.20 -2.14 38.12
N LEU A 553 -3.14 -2.89 37.54
CA LEU A 553 -4.19 -3.57 38.36
C LEU A 553 -3.74 -4.89 38.96
N VAL A 554 -2.76 -5.59 38.37
CA VAL A 554 -2.29 -6.89 38.88
C VAL A 554 -1.07 -6.70 39.76
N TYR A 555 -0.03 -5.99 39.28
CA TYR A 555 1.25 -5.92 40.00
C TYR A 555 1.36 -4.73 40.99
N ASP A 556 0.97 -3.52 40.55
CA ASP A 556 1.16 -2.31 41.35
C ASP A 556 0.04 -2.18 42.42
N ASP A 557 -1.24 -2.12 41.99
CA ASP A 557 -2.39 -1.90 42.88
C ASP A 557 -2.93 -3.20 43.50
N LYS A 558 -2.59 -4.37 42.95
CA LYS A 558 -3.05 -5.70 43.39
C LYS A 558 -4.57 -5.82 43.53
N MET A 559 -5.31 -5.15 42.62
CA MET A 559 -6.77 -5.15 42.60
C MET A 559 -7.36 -6.39 41.91
N ILE A 560 -6.61 -7.02 41.02
CA ILE A 560 -6.95 -8.22 40.27
C ILE A 560 -5.84 -9.24 40.50
N SER A 561 -6.22 -10.48 40.85
CA SER A 561 -5.25 -11.57 40.94
C SER A 561 -4.85 -12.05 39.55
N GLN A 562 -3.63 -12.56 39.40
CA GLN A 562 -3.15 -13.19 38.18
C GLN A 562 -4.05 -14.32 37.71
N HIS A 563 -4.50 -15.16 38.67
CA HIS A 563 -5.42 -16.27 38.44
C HIS A 563 -6.78 -15.80 37.91
N ASP A 564 -7.39 -14.80 38.56
CA ASP A 564 -8.72 -14.30 38.15
C ASP A 564 -8.66 -13.64 36.76
N LEU A 565 -7.56 -12.88 36.46
CA LEU A 565 -7.39 -12.28 35.13
C LEU A 565 -7.27 -13.37 34.06
N LEU A 566 -6.43 -14.40 34.29
CA LEU A 566 -6.26 -15.46 33.29
C LEU A 566 -7.57 -16.21 33.05
N ASN A 567 -8.34 -16.54 34.08
CA ASN A 567 -9.64 -17.15 33.96
C ASN A 567 -10.64 -16.26 33.19
N ALA A 568 -10.67 -14.95 33.49
CA ALA A 568 -11.52 -14.00 32.80
C ALA A 568 -11.22 -13.95 31.28
N LEU A 569 -9.93 -14.02 30.89
CA LEU A 569 -9.52 -14.07 29.50
C LEU A 569 -9.91 -15.38 28.82
N GLN A 570 -9.80 -16.52 29.52
CA GLN A 570 -10.20 -17.84 29.01
C GLN A 570 -11.71 -17.94 28.80
N GLU A 571 -12.51 -17.32 29.67
CA GLU A 571 -13.98 -17.30 29.64
C GLU A 571 -14.57 -16.14 28.80
N ASP A 572 -13.72 -15.39 28.08
CA ASP A 572 -14.12 -14.20 27.30
C ASP A 572 -14.95 -13.21 28.15
N PHE A 573 -14.51 -12.99 29.40
CA PHE A 573 -15.15 -12.16 30.42
C PHE A 573 -16.54 -12.59 30.89
N LYS A 574 -17.05 -13.76 30.52
CA LYS A 574 -18.34 -14.26 31.01
C LYS A 574 -18.25 -14.54 32.51
N GLY A 575 -19.08 -13.83 33.29
CA GLY A 575 -19.02 -13.87 34.75
C GLY A 575 -17.95 -12.96 35.37
N TYR A 576 -17.22 -12.21 34.54
CA TYR A 576 -16.15 -11.27 34.95
C TYR A 576 -16.42 -9.84 34.42
N GLU A 577 -17.68 -9.46 34.19
CA GLU A 577 -18.08 -8.19 33.57
C GLU A 577 -17.61 -6.96 34.38
N ILE A 578 -17.56 -7.08 35.72
CA ILE A 578 -17.02 -6.02 36.59
C ILE A 578 -15.53 -5.85 36.34
N MET A 579 -14.79 -6.95 36.25
CA MET A 579 -13.35 -6.92 35.94
C MET A 579 -13.13 -6.32 34.57
N GLN A 580 -13.87 -6.72 33.55
CA GLN A 580 -13.80 -6.14 32.22
C GLN A 580 -14.00 -4.62 32.26
N THR A 581 -15.01 -4.16 33.02
CA THR A 581 -15.26 -2.72 33.22
C THR A 581 -14.08 -2.01 33.88
N MET A 582 -13.42 -2.66 34.87
CA MET A 582 -12.22 -2.13 35.49
C MET A 582 -11.04 -2.01 34.49
N LEU A 583 -10.78 -3.05 33.70
CA LEU A 583 -9.76 -3.06 32.68
C LEU A 583 -9.98 -1.94 31.63
N LEU A 584 -11.23 -1.73 31.24
CA LEU A 584 -11.62 -0.70 30.28
C LEU A 584 -11.47 0.73 30.80
N ASN A 585 -11.78 0.99 32.09
CA ASN A 585 -12.03 2.36 32.58
C ASN A 585 -11.12 2.82 33.74
N LYS A 586 -10.47 1.93 34.49
CA LYS A 586 -9.66 2.34 35.65
C LYS A 586 -8.21 2.64 35.29
N VAL A 587 -7.72 2.15 34.16
CA VAL A 587 -6.33 2.31 33.74
C VAL A 587 -6.26 3.37 32.63
N PRO A 588 -5.31 4.30 32.68
CA PRO A 588 -5.09 5.23 31.57
C PRO A 588 -4.79 4.46 30.27
N LYS A 589 -5.28 5.00 29.17
CA LYS A 589 -5.16 4.39 27.82
C LYS A 589 -4.23 5.22 26.94
N TYR A 590 -3.56 4.54 26.00
CA TYR A 590 -2.79 5.17 24.95
C TYR A 590 -3.65 6.15 24.14
N GLY A 591 -3.08 7.27 23.75
CA GLY A 591 -3.79 8.32 22.99
C GLY A 591 -4.36 9.45 23.88
N ASN A 592 -4.09 9.45 25.19
CA ASN A 592 -4.58 10.45 26.15
C ASN A 592 -3.47 11.29 26.79
N ASP A 593 -2.29 11.35 26.19
CA ASP A 593 -1.11 12.12 26.67
C ASP A 593 -0.64 11.70 28.08
N VAL A 594 -0.76 10.41 28.41
CA VAL A 594 -0.29 9.87 29.68
C VAL A 594 1.10 9.27 29.51
N LYS A 595 2.12 9.97 29.97
CA LYS A 595 3.53 9.69 29.68
C LYS A 595 3.94 8.23 29.86
N TRP A 596 3.69 7.60 31.01
CA TRP A 596 4.15 6.24 31.27
C TRP A 596 3.46 5.19 30.41
N VAL A 597 2.21 5.43 29.99
CA VAL A 597 1.45 4.55 29.09
C VAL A 597 2.01 4.66 27.67
N ASP A 598 2.23 5.89 27.20
CA ASP A 598 2.78 6.14 25.85
C ASP A 598 4.22 5.61 25.72
N GLU A 599 5.01 5.70 26.81
CA GLU A 599 6.37 5.14 26.88
C GLU A 599 6.42 3.62 26.75
N LEU A 600 5.40 2.87 27.21
CA LEU A 600 5.31 1.43 26.97
C LEU A 600 5.23 1.13 25.46
N GLY A 601 4.47 1.93 24.70
CA GLY A 601 4.40 1.78 23.24
C GLY A 601 5.76 1.98 22.58
N ASN A 602 6.47 3.03 22.98
CA ASN A 602 7.80 3.29 22.47
C ASN A 602 8.81 2.19 22.87
N GLN A 603 8.74 1.69 24.09
CA GLN A 603 9.61 0.61 24.57
C GLN A 603 9.51 -0.64 23.68
N TRP A 604 8.31 -1.13 23.43
CA TRP A 604 8.11 -2.37 22.67
C TRP A 604 8.32 -2.19 21.16
N ALA A 605 7.97 -1.04 20.60
CA ALA A 605 8.28 -0.71 19.23
C ALA A 605 9.81 -0.63 19.00
N CYS A 606 10.54 0.04 19.90
CA CYS A 606 12.00 0.11 19.82
C CYS A 606 12.66 -1.26 20.05
N TYR A 607 12.15 -2.07 20.98
CA TYR A 607 12.65 -3.44 21.16
C TYR A 607 12.56 -4.25 19.87
N PHE A 608 11.41 -4.23 19.23
CA PHE A 608 11.21 -4.92 17.95
C PHE A 608 12.13 -4.37 16.85
N ARG A 609 12.23 -3.04 16.73
CA ARG A 609 13.10 -2.38 15.73
C ARG A 609 14.57 -2.79 15.93
N GLU A 610 15.09 -2.78 17.16
CA GLU A 610 16.47 -3.16 17.45
C GLU A 610 16.75 -4.64 17.16
N LYS A 611 15.76 -5.52 17.35
CA LYS A 611 15.89 -6.92 16.91
C LYS A 611 15.96 -7.03 15.41
N MET A 612 15.13 -6.30 14.68
CA MET A 612 15.11 -6.32 13.20
C MET A 612 16.44 -5.86 12.58
N LYS A 613 17.17 -4.93 13.23
CA LYS A 613 18.50 -4.48 12.77
C LYS A 613 19.56 -5.59 12.72
N ARG A 614 19.34 -6.71 13.40
CA ARG A 614 20.29 -7.84 13.45
C ARG A 614 20.22 -8.73 12.21
N TYR A 615 19.18 -8.55 11.39
CA TYR A 615 18.96 -9.38 10.21
C TYR A 615 19.29 -8.62 8.93
N THR A 616 19.72 -9.37 7.94
CA THR A 616 19.94 -8.91 6.57
C THR A 616 19.01 -9.69 5.66
N ASN A 617 18.32 -9.00 4.77
CA ASN A 617 17.41 -9.63 3.82
C ASN A 617 18.16 -10.42 2.74
N TYR A 618 17.45 -11.16 1.91
CA TYR A 618 18.09 -12.03 0.90
C TYR A 618 18.84 -11.26 -0.18
N ARG A 619 18.50 -9.99 -0.40
CA ARG A 619 19.19 -9.08 -1.35
C ARG A 619 20.39 -8.33 -0.73
N GLY A 620 20.72 -8.61 0.52
CA GLY A 620 21.85 -8.02 1.24
C GLY A 620 21.58 -6.68 1.92
N GLY A 621 20.32 -6.21 1.94
CA GLY A 621 19.92 -4.97 2.58
C GLY A 621 19.33 -5.14 3.99
N PRO A 622 19.08 -4.03 4.72
CA PRO A 622 18.52 -4.06 6.04
C PRO A 622 17.00 -4.29 6.04
N TYR A 623 16.48 -4.81 7.15
CA TYR A 623 15.06 -4.73 7.46
C TYR A 623 14.74 -3.40 8.14
N HIS A 624 13.54 -2.86 7.88
CA HIS A 624 12.98 -1.72 8.57
C HIS A 624 11.54 -1.98 9.02
N THR A 625 11.03 -1.14 9.90
CA THR A 625 9.74 -1.38 10.55
C THR A 625 8.74 -0.29 10.25
N GLY A 626 7.46 -0.65 10.29
CA GLY A 626 6.34 0.27 10.17
C GLY A 626 5.22 -0.06 11.14
N MET A 627 4.28 0.87 11.26
CA MET A 627 3.07 0.74 12.09
C MET A 627 1.86 1.11 11.26
N TYR A 628 1.39 0.18 10.43
CA TYR A 628 0.14 0.33 9.66
C TYR A 628 -0.52 -1.04 9.43
N THR A 629 -1.83 -1.05 9.19
CA THR A 629 -2.61 -2.30 9.21
C THR A 629 -3.30 -2.62 7.89
N VAL A 630 -3.49 -1.67 7.01
CA VAL A 630 -4.45 -1.84 5.91
C VAL A 630 -5.82 -2.25 6.49
N SER A 631 -6.40 -3.38 6.13
CA SER A 631 -7.57 -3.97 6.82
C SER A 631 -7.22 -5.16 7.73
N ALA A 632 -5.92 -5.43 7.96
CA ALA A 632 -5.43 -6.59 8.69
C ALA A 632 -5.83 -6.63 10.18
N HIS A 633 -6.12 -5.48 10.80
CA HIS A 633 -6.57 -5.40 12.18
C HIS A 633 -7.86 -6.21 12.45
N VAL A 634 -8.72 -6.38 11.44
CA VAL A 634 -9.92 -7.23 11.52
C VAL A 634 -9.55 -8.72 11.54
N PRO A 635 -8.92 -9.31 10.49
CA PRO A 635 -8.60 -10.74 10.50
C PRO A 635 -7.52 -11.10 11.53
N MET A 636 -6.64 -10.19 11.92
CA MET A 636 -5.68 -10.46 13.01
C MET A 636 -6.35 -10.43 14.39
N GLY A 637 -7.37 -9.59 14.59
CA GLY A 637 -8.22 -9.63 15.78
C GLY A 637 -8.99 -10.96 15.92
N GLU A 638 -9.41 -11.55 14.79
CA GLU A 638 -10.05 -12.88 14.77
C GLU A 638 -9.12 -14.02 15.24
N ASN A 639 -7.82 -13.81 15.24
CA ASN A 639 -6.85 -14.75 15.76
C ASN A 639 -6.54 -14.59 17.25
N VAL A 640 -7.06 -13.55 17.91
CA VAL A 640 -6.75 -13.19 19.31
C VAL A 640 -7.96 -13.43 20.20
N GLY A 641 -7.76 -14.13 21.32
CA GLY A 641 -8.73 -14.32 22.39
C GLY A 641 -9.08 -13.00 23.09
N ALA A 642 -9.78 -13.05 24.20
CA ALA A 642 -9.97 -11.88 25.06
C ALA A 642 -8.62 -11.34 25.53
N SER A 643 -8.50 -10.02 25.67
CA SER A 643 -7.23 -9.37 26.01
C SER A 643 -7.34 -8.43 27.22
N PRO A 644 -6.22 -8.22 27.95
CA PRO A 644 -6.21 -7.46 29.21
C PRO A 644 -6.60 -5.98 29.08
N ASP A 645 -6.66 -5.44 27.87
CA ASP A 645 -7.24 -4.10 27.60
C ASP A 645 -8.77 -4.04 27.73
N GLY A 646 -9.41 -5.20 27.97
CA GLY A 646 -10.87 -5.37 28.10
C GLY A 646 -11.60 -5.76 26.80
N ARG A 647 -10.85 -6.05 25.71
CA ARG A 647 -11.39 -6.45 24.40
C ARG A 647 -11.85 -7.92 24.45
N ASN A 648 -13.07 -8.19 23.96
CA ASN A 648 -13.56 -9.56 23.79
C ASN A 648 -12.81 -10.31 22.69
N ALA A 649 -12.84 -11.63 22.76
CA ALA A 649 -12.28 -12.54 21.77
C ALA A 649 -12.87 -12.26 20.37
N LEU A 650 -12.05 -12.47 19.32
CA LEU A 650 -12.44 -12.35 17.91
C LEU A 650 -12.85 -10.95 17.42
N LYS A 651 -12.88 -9.94 18.30
CA LYS A 651 -13.15 -8.56 17.90
C LYS A 651 -11.96 -7.96 17.14
N PRO A 652 -12.18 -7.00 16.24
CA PRO A 652 -11.09 -6.26 15.62
C PRO A 652 -10.13 -5.68 16.65
N LEU A 653 -8.85 -5.59 16.29
CA LEU A 653 -7.87 -4.77 16.98
C LEU A 653 -8.08 -3.30 16.58
N ALA A 654 -7.36 -2.35 17.18
CA ALA A 654 -7.40 -0.95 16.79
C ALA A 654 -7.00 -0.79 15.31
N ASP A 655 -7.52 0.21 14.63
CA ASP A 655 -7.17 0.53 13.25
C ASP A 655 -5.85 1.29 13.13
N GLY A 656 -5.40 1.53 11.92
CA GLY A 656 -4.21 2.34 11.62
C GLY A 656 -2.92 1.61 11.94
N GLY A 657 -2.40 1.76 13.09
CA GLY A 657 -1.10 1.20 13.56
C GLY A 657 -0.54 2.03 14.70
N MET A 658 -0.59 3.35 14.57
CA MET A 658 -0.30 4.31 15.63
C MET A 658 -1.58 4.87 16.29
N SER A 659 -2.76 4.56 15.75
CA SER A 659 -4.03 5.06 16.29
C SER A 659 -4.34 4.42 17.64
N PRO A 660 -4.95 5.17 18.58
CA PRO A 660 -5.49 4.61 19.83
C PRO A 660 -6.59 3.57 19.55
N VAL A 661 -6.90 2.76 20.55
CA VAL A 661 -8.09 1.92 20.52
C VAL A 661 -9.34 2.82 20.48
N TYR A 662 -10.22 2.58 19.54
CA TYR A 662 -11.43 3.39 19.33
C TYR A 662 -12.30 3.46 20.60
N GLY A 663 -12.81 4.66 20.89
CA GLY A 663 -13.58 4.94 22.11
C GLY A 663 -12.74 5.02 23.39
N ARG A 664 -11.40 5.02 23.30
CA ARG A 664 -10.49 5.12 24.44
C ARG A 664 -9.69 6.42 24.49
N ASP A 665 -9.65 7.17 23.40
CA ASP A 665 -8.99 8.46 23.20
C ASP A 665 -9.91 9.63 23.65
N LEU A 666 -10.10 9.75 24.95
CA LEU A 666 -11.11 10.62 25.56
C LEU A 666 -10.65 12.07 25.77
N GLN A 667 -9.35 12.36 25.60
CA GLN A 667 -8.77 13.71 25.83
C GLN A 667 -8.67 14.54 24.57
N GLY A 668 -9.27 14.08 23.45
CA GLY A 668 -9.38 14.81 22.19
C GLY A 668 -8.17 14.64 21.26
N PRO A 669 -8.25 15.16 20.03
CA PRO A 669 -7.30 14.88 18.97
C PRO A 669 -5.89 15.41 19.24
N THR A 670 -5.74 16.53 19.95
CA THR A 670 -4.42 17.07 20.33
C THR A 670 -3.69 16.15 21.32
N ALA A 671 -4.40 15.50 22.26
CA ALA A 671 -3.80 14.52 23.17
C ALA A 671 -3.31 13.28 22.38
N VAL A 672 -4.05 12.85 21.36
CA VAL A 672 -3.62 11.77 20.46
C VAL A 672 -2.31 12.13 19.75
N LEU A 673 -2.19 13.34 19.17
CA LEU A 673 -0.93 13.79 18.54
C LEU A 673 0.24 13.74 19.53
N LYS A 674 0.04 14.19 20.76
CA LYS A 674 1.08 14.15 21.81
C LYS A 674 1.47 12.73 22.21
N SER A 675 0.52 11.81 22.31
CA SER A 675 0.81 10.40 22.58
C SER A 675 1.63 9.77 21.44
N VAL A 676 1.19 9.96 20.20
CA VAL A 676 1.88 9.42 19.00
C VAL A 676 3.27 10.02 18.85
N SER A 677 3.46 11.32 19.18
CA SER A 677 4.77 11.99 19.10
C SER A 677 5.84 11.41 20.04
N LYS A 678 5.45 10.60 21.02
CA LYS A 678 6.39 9.91 21.92
C LYS A 678 6.94 8.60 21.34
N LEU A 679 6.34 8.10 20.25
CA LEU A 679 6.90 6.97 19.51
C LEU A 679 8.15 7.42 18.74
N ASN A 680 9.20 6.62 18.78
CA ASN A 680 10.42 6.92 18.05
C ASN A 680 10.20 6.72 16.53
N ASN A 681 10.44 7.75 15.74
CA ASN A 681 10.23 7.74 14.29
C ASN A 681 11.16 6.75 13.55
N SER A 682 12.26 6.28 14.16
CA SER A 682 13.05 5.18 13.59
C SER A 682 12.28 3.85 13.56
N CYS A 683 11.23 3.71 14.35
CA CYS A 683 10.34 2.55 14.31
C CYS A 683 9.31 2.60 13.16
N THR A 684 9.18 3.75 12.50
CA THR A 684 8.20 4.00 11.41
C THR A 684 8.87 4.35 10.07
N THR A 685 10.14 3.98 9.88
CA THR A 685 10.86 4.21 8.62
C THR A 685 10.24 3.47 7.43
N ASN A 686 9.40 2.46 7.67
CA ASN A 686 8.56 1.80 6.67
C ASN A 686 7.09 2.29 6.72
N GLY A 687 6.87 3.48 7.26
CA GLY A 687 5.55 4.09 7.39
C GLY A 687 4.91 3.93 8.77
N GLY A 688 4.18 4.94 9.18
CA GLY A 688 3.35 4.94 10.37
C GLY A 688 1.99 5.50 10.00
N LEU A 689 0.90 5.02 10.59
CA LEU A 689 -0.44 5.42 10.20
C LEU A 689 -1.27 5.84 11.41
N LEU A 690 -1.71 7.09 11.39
CA LEU A 690 -2.66 7.67 12.33
C LEU A 690 -3.96 8.01 11.63
N ASN A 691 -5.06 7.36 12.03
CA ASN A 691 -6.42 7.68 11.58
C ASN A 691 -7.10 8.64 12.54
N MET A 692 -7.84 9.61 11.99
CA MET A 692 -8.79 10.42 12.76
C MET A 692 -10.10 10.60 11.99
N LYS A 693 -11.21 10.73 12.72
CA LYS A 693 -12.53 10.96 12.12
C LYS A 693 -13.15 12.23 12.70
N PHE A 694 -13.55 13.14 11.82
CA PHE A 694 -14.19 14.41 12.18
C PHE A 694 -15.59 14.52 11.58
N LEU A 695 -16.46 15.29 12.23
CA LEU A 695 -17.77 15.61 11.67
C LEU A 695 -17.61 16.62 10.52
N PRO A 696 -18.43 16.48 9.43
CA PRO A 696 -18.42 17.46 8.31
C PRO A 696 -18.72 18.88 8.75
N GLU A 697 -19.50 19.05 9.83
CA GLU A 697 -19.87 20.34 10.41
C GLU A 697 -18.69 21.19 10.82
N PHE A 698 -17.60 20.54 11.26
CA PHE A 698 -16.38 21.22 11.68
C PHE A 698 -15.76 22.06 10.55
N PHE A 699 -15.86 21.63 9.30
CA PHE A 699 -15.27 22.28 8.14
C PHE A 699 -16.18 23.30 7.45
N LYS A 700 -17.41 23.52 7.94
CA LYS A 700 -18.36 24.45 7.32
C LYS A 700 -18.06 25.93 7.61
N THR A 701 -17.18 26.20 8.57
CA THR A 701 -16.82 27.56 8.99
C THR A 701 -15.35 27.86 8.69
N GLU A 702 -15.05 29.11 8.35
CA GLU A 702 -13.68 29.57 8.19
C GLU A 702 -12.84 29.33 9.47
N THR A 703 -13.45 29.59 10.64
CA THR A 703 -12.83 29.30 11.94
C THR A 703 -12.46 27.83 12.12
N GLY A 704 -13.33 26.92 11.69
CA GLY A 704 -13.04 25.48 11.71
C GLY A 704 -11.87 25.12 10.82
N CYS A 705 -11.82 25.64 9.59
CA CYS A 705 -10.70 25.41 8.67
C CYS A 705 -9.37 25.97 9.20
N LEU A 706 -9.39 27.17 9.83
CA LEU A 706 -8.20 27.75 10.47
C LEU A 706 -7.73 26.94 11.69
N LYS A 707 -8.65 26.46 12.52
CA LYS A 707 -8.29 25.54 13.62
C LYS A 707 -7.65 24.26 13.09
N PHE A 708 -8.19 23.71 12.00
CA PHE A 708 -7.63 22.51 11.39
C PHE A 708 -6.24 22.74 10.79
N GLU A 709 -5.98 23.92 10.19
CA GLU A 709 -4.64 24.30 9.76
C GLU A 709 -3.66 24.36 10.95
N ASN A 710 -4.08 24.98 12.07
CA ASN A 710 -3.26 25.03 13.28
C ASN A 710 -3.00 23.63 13.85
N PHE A 711 -3.97 22.73 13.74
CA PHE A 711 -3.80 21.33 14.10
C PHE A 711 -2.77 20.60 13.21
N LEU A 712 -2.78 20.86 11.88
CA LEU A 712 -1.75 20.35 10.97
C LEU A 712 -0.36 20.97 11.26
N ARG A 713 -0.29 22.24 11.69
CA ARG A 713 0.98 22.83 12.14
C ARG A 713 1.49 22.19 13.43
N ALA A 714 0.61 21.91 14.39
CA ALA A 714 0.96 21.15 15.59
C ALA A 714 1.41 19.71 15.27
N PHE A 715 0.79 19.06 14.29
CA PHE A 715 1.24 17.79 13.76
C PHE A 715 2.68 17.84 13.24
N VAL A 716 3.05 18.90 12.50
CA VAL A 716 4.42 19.11 12.02
C VAL A 716 5.38 19.36 13.18
N ASP A 717 5.04 20.26 14.10
CA ASP A 717 5.89 20.65 15.23
C ASP A 717 6.15 19.49 16.21
N LEU A 718 5.15 18.66 16.45
CA LEU A 718 5.24 17.45 17.30
C LEU A 718 5.97 16.28 16.60
N LYS A 719 6.38 16.45 15.35
CA LYS A 719 7.06 15.40 14.57
C LYS A 719 6.30 14.07 14.51
N VAL A 720 4.97 14.13 14.40
CA VAL A 720 4.15 12.96 14.08
C VAL A 720 4.36 12.64 12.60
N PRO A 721 4.70 11.39 12.20
CA PRO A 721 5.15 11.13 10.83
C PRO A 721 4.02 11.17 9.78
N HIS A 722 2.80 10.79 10.17
CA HIS A 722 1.67 10.67 9.26
C HIS A 722 0.34 10.91 9.97
N ILE A 723 -0.62 11.46 9.22
CA ILE A 723 -2.02 11.57 9.65
C ILE A 723 -2.96 11.55 8.43
N GLN A 724 -4.12 10.91 8.59
CA GLN A 724 -5.19 10.91 7.61
C GLN A 724 -6.56 11.06 8.27
N PHE A 725 -7.57 11.44 7.47
CA PHE A 725 -8.86 11.85 8.01
C PHE A 725 -10.02 11.19 7.29
N ASN A 726 -11.03 10.78 8.06
CA ASN A 726 -12.39 10.57 7.60
C ASN A 726 -13.24 11.76 8.01
N VAL A 727 -14.02 12.29 7.09
CA VAL A 727 -14.98 13.36 7.34
C VAL A 727 -16.35 12.85 6.94
N VAL A 728 -17.02 12.21 7.89
CA VAL A 728 -18.30 11.49 7.66
C VAL A 728 -19.07 11.38 8.97
N ARG A 729 -20.40 11.36 8.88
CA ARG A 729 -21.28 11.10 10.04
C ARG A 729 -21.48 9.60 10.23
N LYS A 730 -21.64 9.18 11.48
CA LYS A 730 -21.95 7.80 11.82
C LYS A 730 -23.29 7.36 11.21
N GLU A 731 -24.26 8.25 11.19
CA GLU A 731 -25.59 8.03 10.63
C GLU A 731 -25.55 7.73 9.14
N ASP A 732 -24.71 8.45 8.38
CA ASP A 732 -24.53 8.22 6.92
C ASP A 732 -23.93 6.84 6.64
N LEU A 733 -23.01 6.37 7.47
CA LEU A 733 -22.42 5.02 7.36
C LEU A 733 -23.45 3.93 7.74
N LEU A 734 -24.26 4.15 8.77
CA LEU A 734 -25.32 3.23 9.16
C LEU A 734 -26.37 3.11 8.07
N ASP A 735 -26.79 4.23 7.48
CA ASP A 735 -27.73 4.25 6.35
C ASP A 735 -27.13 3.54 5.12
N ALA A 736 -25.89 3.81 4.79
CA ALA A 736 -25.19 3.16 3.68
C ALA A 736 -25.05 1.63 3.86
N LYS A 737 -24.96 1.16 5.09
CA LYS A 737 -24.94 -0.28 5.38
C LYS A 737 -26.29 -0.94 5.18
N VAL A 738 -27.40 -0.22 5.47
CA VAL A 738 -28.78 -0.71 5.34
C VAL A 738 -29.31 -0.54 3.91
N HIS A 739 -28.94 0.59 3.25
CA HIS A 739 -29.41 0.99 1.92
C HIS A 739 -28.23 1.22 0.97
N PRO A 740 -27.39 0.18 0.67
CA PRO A 740 -26.17 0.33 -0.13
C PRO A 740 -26.44 0.86 -1.56
N GLU A 741 -27.61 0.62 -2.12
CA GLU A 741 -28.03 1.11 -3.44
C GLU A 741 -28.05 2.64 -3.55
N ASN A 742 -28.27 3.35 -2.43
CA ASN A 742 -28.32 4.81 -2.37
C ASN A 742 -26.94 5.44 -2.14
N HIS A 743 -25.92 4.64 -1.80
CA HIS A 743 -24.61 5.11 -1.34
C HIS A 743 -23.44 4.50 -2.13
N GLN A 744 -23.65 4.09 -3.39
CA GLN A 744 -22.62 3.41 -4.21
C GLN A 744 -21.37 4.24 -4.44
N SER A 745 -21.44 5.57 -4.36
CA SER A 745 -20.31 6.48 -4.51
C SER A 745 -19.66 6.90 -3.17
N LEU A 746 -20.21 6.45 -2.03
CA LEU A 746 -19.66 6.79 -0.72
C LEU A 746 -18.30 6.16 -0.53
N THR A 747 -17.28 6.99 -0.48
CA THR A 747 -15.90 6.57 -0.22
C THR A 747 -15.56 6.76 1.25
N ILE A 748 -14.68 5.89 1.75
CA ILE A 748 -14.20 5.91 3.13
C ILE A 748 -12.70 5.62 3.18
N ARG A 749 -11.98 6.31 4.06
CA ARG A 749 -10.59 6.02 4.34
C ARG A 749 -10.49 4.83 5.28
N VAL A 750 -9.96 3.72 4.81
CA VAL A 750 -9.79 2.50 5.60
C VAL A 750 -8.55 2.63 6.49
N ALA A 751 -7.39 2.39 5.96
CA ALA A 751 -6.11 2.64 6.62
C ALA A 751 -5.02 2.74 5.54
N GLY A 752 -4.67 3.98 5.18
CA GLY A 752 -3.69 4.29 4.14
C GLY A 752 -4.25 4.27 2.71
N TYR A 753 -5.49 3.89 2.50
CA TYR A 753 -6.17 3.90 1.20
C TYR A 753 -7.66 4.16 1.35
N THR A 754 -8.29 4.57 0.26
CA THR A 754 -9.73 4.84 0.17
C THR A 754 -10.41 3.72 -0.61
N ALA A 755 -11.61 3.32 -0.16
CA ALA A 755 -12.46 2.34 -0.83
C ALA A 755 -13.93 2.80 -0.83
N TYR A 756 -14.75 2.18 -1.67
CA TYR A 756 -16.21 2.36 -1.58
C TYR A 756 -16.73 1.61 -0.36
N PHE A 757 -17.39 2.31 0.54
CA PHE A 757 -17.87 1.74 1.81
C PHE A 757 -18.78 0.54 1.60
N VAL A 758 -19.68 0.62 0.64
CA VAL A 758 -20.65 -0.44 0.36
C VAL A 758 -20.04 -1.72 -0.24
N GLU A 759 -18.80 -1.65 -0.74
CA GLU A 759 -18.07 -2.80 -1.29
C GLU A 759 -17.25 -3.56 -0.22
N LEU A 760 -17.15 -3.03 0.99
CA LEU A 760 -16.40 -3.63 2.10
C LEU A 760 -17.23 -4.71 2.82
N ALA A 761 -16.55 -5.72 3.35
CA ALA A 761 -17.20 -6.75 4.17
C ALA A 761 -17.79 -6.16 5.47
N GLY A 762 -18.94 -6.69 5.91
CA GLY A 762 -19.71 -6.15 7.03
C GLY A 762 -18.93 -5.94 8.34
N LYS A 763 -17.98 -6.83 8.69
CA LYS A 763 -17.13 -6.66 9.87
C LYS A 763 -16.23 -5.43 9.79
N LEU A 764 -15.69 -5.14 8.61
CA LEU A 764 -14.86 -3.96 8.39
C LEU A 764 -15.72 -2.69 8.37
N GLN A 765 -16.92 -2.75 7.81
CA GLN A 765 -17.90 -1.65 7.90
C GLN A 765 -18.23 -1.33 9.36
N ASP A 766 -18.51 -2.35 10.20
CA ASP A 766 -18.81 -2.17 11.62
C ASP A 766 -17.66 -1.51 12.37
N GLU A 767 -16.42 -1.96 12.12
CA GLU A 767 -15.23 -1.37 12.72
C GLU A 767 -15.10 0.12 12.35
N ILE A 768 -15.27 0.48 11.08
CA ILE A 768 -15.18 1.88 10.63
C ILE A 768 -16.28 2.76 11.25
N ILE A 769 -17.50 2.22 11.43
CA ILE A 769 -18.62 2.92 12.09
C ILE A 769 -18.27 3.23 13.55
N GLU A 770 -17.60 2.31 14.24
CA GLU A 770 -17.27 2.44 15.67
C GLU A 770 -16.07 3.32 15.98
N ARG A 771 -15.30 3.76 14.98
CA ARG A 771 -14.14 4.66 15.19
C ARG A 771 -14.53 5.94 15.90
N THR A 772 -13.68 6.43 16.81
CA THR A 772 -13.89 7.69 17.53
C THR A 772 -14.12 8.85 16.56
N THR A 773 -15.13 9.67 16.81
CA THR A 773 -15.45 10.85 16.00
C THR A 773 -15.23 12.10 16.84
N TYR A 774 -14.44 13.04 16.31
CA TYR A 774 -14.16 14.32 16.95
C TYR A 774 -15.09 15.41 16.41
N GLU A 775 -15.66 16.20 17.32
CA GLU A 775 -16.50 17.35 17.01
C GLU A 775 -15.69 18.66 16.99
N ASN A 776 -14.61 18.71 17.76
CA ASN A 776 -13.72 19.86 17.94
C ASN A 776 -12.26 19.44 18.13
N ILE A 777 -11.36 20.41 17.95
CA ILE A 777 -9.92 20.31 18.21
C ILE A 777 -9.58 21.05 19.50
#